data_2acf3a621c33ddb78c1a0bb8a78a8b1e
#
_entry.id   2acf3a621c33ddb78c1a0bb8a78a8b1e
#
_cell.length_a   1.000
_cell.length_b   1.000
_cell.length_c   1.000
_cell.angle_alpha   90.00
_cell.angle_beta   90.00
_cell.angle_gamma   90.00
#
_symmetry.space_group_name_H-M   'P 1'
#
loop_
_entity.id
_entity.type
_entity.pdbx_description
1 polymer ?
#
loop_
_entity_poly.entity_id
_entity_poly.type
_entity_poly.pdbx_seq_one_letter_code
_entity_poly.pdbx_strand_id
1 'polypeptide(L)'
;MQKKTKEKLVLLDAHAIIHRAYHAIPDFATSLGKPTGALYGLVLMILKIAIDLKPDYIVACYDLPKPTYRHEVCEGYKAGRVKTDNDLVEQLEESKQICEVLNIPIYSKEGFEADDMLGTIVEKLKIENSKLKTPIDIIIASGDMDTMQLVRDGGKNEGSVKVYTLKKGIKETILYDEEAVFDRFGFAPEFLVDFKGLRGDPSDNIIGIPGIGEKSATELIKNFGTIENIYKVLKKDPKKLEEKGIKKRIIELLKEGEEEAKFSKMLATIRRDAPIDFVIPSKKWKNGLDLKVAEKLFTKLEFRNMGAKLKQVIGDSQNNSLEQPGYFSTEKSPHSPASRGPRVALENNFANHETGQDLEELKIALWVVDSNITNPDLEDITNFTGTNSLEESKKIIFDALEKKESIFIFEDIEKPIMSVIKKMEERGVLIGTEFLKNLSKNYSKIIKDLEQKIWQEAGVEFNVASPKQLGEVLFEKLGLTVKYQKKTSTGAKSTKESELQKMKDLHPIIPLVLEFRELSKLVSTYIDPIPKMVDSDNRLHTKFIQTGTTTGRMASINPNLQNIPVGSEKGKVIRKAFLAPKGFKLAAFDYSQIELRIAAILSGDEKLIQIFESGEDVHTSVASYVFGVSKEKVDKEMRRQAKVINFGILYGMGINALALNLGSDRKTAQEFYNTYFEKFSGLASYLDKIKENTAKLGYTKTFFGRRRYFEGINSKLPFIKAAAERMAINAPIQGTSADIIKMAMKKVDDFILTNKLEKKVYLILQIHDELIYEIADDIIDEVSKKIKEIMQDVLPIEKSYGVSIITNFSTGEDWGTLK
;
A
#
# COMPACT_ATOMS: atom_id res chain seq x y z
N MET A 1 19.19 43.22 10.97
CA MET A 1 17.95 43.32 10.15
C MET A 1 17.40 41.91 9.93
N GLN A 2 16.31 41.53 10.62
CA GLN A 2 15.64 40.25 10.37
C GLN A 2 15.12 40.27 8.93
N LYS A 3 15.51 39.27 8.11
CA LYS A 3 14.89 39.05 6.77
C LYS A 3 13.40 38.82 6.98
N LYS A 4 12.53 39.74 6.60
CA LYS A 4 11.09 39.54 6.53
C LYS A 4 10.88 38.34 5.60
N THR A 5 10.33 37.26 6.10
CA THR A 5 9.90 36.11 5.29
C THR A 5 8.77 36.56 4.39
N LYS A 6 8.83 36.18 3.10
CA LYS A 6 7.76 36.45 2.13
C LYS A 6 6.47 35.74 2.57
N GLU A 7 5.33 36.37 2.37
CA GLU A 7 4.04 35.71 2.59
C GLU A 7 3.81 34.63 1.53
N LYS A 8 3.04 33.60 1.89
CA LYS A 8 2.78 32.44 1.03
C LYS A 8 1.29 32.29 0.76
N LEU A 9 0.93 32.21 -0.49
CA LEU A 9 -0.41 31.81 -0.96
C LEU A 9 -0.36 30.39 -1.50
N VAL A 10 -1.19 29.51 -0.96
CA VAL A 10 -1.41 28.19 -1.55
C VAL A 10 -2.68 28.17 -2.37
N LEU A 11 -2.57 27.73 -3.61
CA LEU A 11 -3.68 27.49 -4.55
C LEU A 11 -3.95 25.99 -4.60
N LEU A 12 -5.14 25.55 -4.21
CA LEU A 12 -5.56 24.16 -4.24
C LEU A 12 -6.26 23.87 -5.59
N ASP A 13 -5.75 22.90 -6.32
CA ASP A 13 -6.52 22.21 -7.34
C ASP A 13 -7.43 21.20 -6.64
N ALA A 14 -8.62 21.67 -6.26
CA ALA A 14 -9.53 20.90 -5.42
C ALA A 14 -10.03 19.64 -6.16
N HIS A 15 -10.29 19.74 -7.47
CA HIS A 15 -10.76 18.60 -8.27
C HIS A 15 -9.74 17.48 -8.31
N ALA A 16 -8.50 17.77 -8.68
CA ALA A 16 -7.41 16.76 -8.73
C ALA A 16 -7.14 16.14 -7.35
N ILE A 17 -7.19 16.95 -6.27
CA ILE A 17 -6.99 16.45 -4.90
C ILE A 17 -8.12 15.51 -4.49
N ILE A 18 -9.38 15.89 -4.73
CA ILE A 18 -10.58 15.11 -4.36
C ILE A 18 -10.65 13.80 -5.16
N HIS A 19 -10.44 13.83 -6.47
CA HIS A 19 -10.37 12.65 -7.31
C HIS A 19 -9.31 11.67 -6.82
N ARG A 20 -8.13 12.16 -6.51
CA ARG A 20 -7.04 11.33 -5.99
C ARG A 20 -7.37 10.73 -4.63
N ALA A 21 -7.99 11.48 -3.74
CA ALA A 21 -8.43 11.03 -2.43
C ALA A 21 -9.51 9.94 -2.54
N TYR A 22 -10.48 10.10 -3.43
CA TYR A 22 -11.52 9.12 -3.71
C TYR A 22 -10.95 7.74 -4.07
N HIS A 23 -9.96 7.71 -4.96
CA HIS A 23 -9.32 6.46 -5.36
C HIS A 23 -8.31 5.90 -4.33
N ALA A 24 -7.81 6.73 -3.43
CA ALA A 24 -6.88 6.31 -2.39
C ALA A 24 -7.57 5.80 -1.12
N ILE A 25 -8.81 6.24 -0.86
CA ILE A 25 -9.60 5.93 0.34
C ILE A 25 -11.01 5.44 -0.08
N PRO A 26 -11.12 4.27 -0.75
CA PRO A 26 -12.36 3.88 -1.43
C PRO A 26 -13.51 3.48 -0.50
N ASP A 27 -13.26 3.02 0.72
CA ASP A 27 -14.27 2.38 1.58
C ASP A 27 -14.59 3.19 2.85
N PHE A 28 -14.31 4.49 2.85
CA PHE A 28 -14.57 5.35 3.99
C PHE A 28 -15.98 5.97 3.91
N ALA A 29 -16.84 5.66 4.87
CA ALA A 29 -18.21 6.14 4.92
C ALA A 29 -18.63 6.42 6.38
N THR A 30 -19.65 7.27 6.57
CA THR A 30 -20.28 7.48 7.88
C THR A 30 -21.02 6.22 8.35
N SER A 31 -21.35 6.16 9.63
CA SER A 31 -22.17 5.06 10.22
C SER A 31 -23.52 4.88 9.52
N LEU A 32 -24.04 5.91 8.87
CA LEU A 32 -25.25 5.88 8.04
C LEU A 32 -25.02 5.39 6.60
N GLY A 33 -23.76 5.03 6.25
CA GLY A 33 -23.40 4.51 4.93
C GLY A 33 -23.14 5.59 3.87
N LYS A 34 -23.04 6.87 4.25
CA LYS A 34 -22.73 7.96 3.33
C LYS A 34 -21.24 7.96 2.99
N PRO A 35 -20.83 7.84 1.72
CA PRO A 35 -19.42 7.88 1.31
C PRO A 35 -18.80 9.25 1.67
N THR A 36 -17.66 9.25 2.35
CA THR A 36 -16.95 10.47 2.77
C THR A 36 -15.44 10.38 2.59
N GLY A 37 -14.94 9.34 1.92
CA GLY A 37 -13.50 9.09 1.76
C GLY A 37 -12.76 10.22 1.04
N ALA A 38 -13.36 10.78 -0.02
CA ALA A 38 -12.77 11.90 -0.74
C ALA A 38 -12.75 13.19 0.10
N LEU A 39 -13.80 13.43 0.89
CA LEU A 39 -13.89 14.57 1.82
C LEU A 39 -12.84 14.45 2.94
N TYR A 40 -12.70 13.24 3.50
CA TYR A 40 -11.68 12.95 4.52
C TYR A 40 -10.27 13.20 3.98
N GLY A 41 -9.99 12.72 2.76
CA GLY A 41 -8.70 12.93 2.11
C GLY A 41 -8.43 14.40 1.77
N LEU A 42 -9.45 15.18 1.38
CA LEU A 42 -9.31 16.61 1.18
C LEU A 42 -8.90 17.33 2.48
N VAL A 43 -9.58 17.04 3.60
CA VAL A 43 -9.23 17.64 4.91
C VAL A 43 -7.82 17.26 5.31
N LEU A 44 -7.43 15.98 5.17
CA LEU A 44 -6.06 15.54 5.45
C LEU A 44 -5.03 16.30 4.63
N MET A 45 -5.30 16.51 3.33
CA MET A 45 -4.39 17.24 2.45
C MET A 45 -4.28 18.71 2.83
N ILE A 46 -5.38 19.36 3.18
CA ILE A 46 -5.38 20.76 3.66
C ILE A 46 -4.57 20.88 4.95
N LEU A 47 -4.76 19.98 5.91
CA LEU A 47 -3.98 19.97 7.16
C LEU A 47 -2.49 19.72 6.90
N LYS A 48 -2.16 18.78 6.02
CA LYS A 48 -0.77 18.52 5.63
C LYS A 48 -0.12 19.74 4.97
N ILE A 49 -0.80 20.39 4.03
CA ILE A 49 -0.36 21.64 3.41
C ILE A 49 -0.11 22.72 4.45
N ALA A 50 -1.02 22.84 5.43
CA ALA A 50 -0.90 23.83 6.49
C ALA A 50 0.32 23.58 7.41
N ILE A 51 0.67 22.31 7.64
CA ILE A 51 1.86 21.90 8.41
C ILE A 51 3.14 22.11 7.60
N ASP A 52 3.19 21.55 6.38
CA ASP A 52 4.40 21.49 5.55
C ASP A 52 4.80 22.88 5.02
N LEU A 53 3.83 23.63 4.53
CA LEU A 53 4.06 24.89 3.80
C LEU A 53 3.86 26.15 4.65
N LYS A 54 3.11 26.05 5.76
CA LYS A 54 2.76 27.17 6.65
C LYS A 54 2.25 28.39 5.87
N PRO A 55 1.12 28.23 5.10
CA PRO A 55 0.58 29.27 4.25
C PRO A 55 0.01 30.42 5.07
N ASP A 56 0.15 31.65 4.54
CA ASP A 56 -0.58 32.81 5.02
C ASP A 56 -1.99 32.83 4.47
N TYR A 57 -2.16 32.41 3.21
CA TYR A 57 -3.44 32.36 2.50
C TYR A 57 -3.61 31.01 1.80
N ILE A 58 -4.84 30.53 1.76
CA ILE A 58 -5.24 29.34 0.99
C ILE A 58 -6.47 29.70 0.14
N VAL A 59 -6.47 29.25 -1.12
CA VAL A 59 -7.56 29.43 -2.08
C VAL A 59 -7.78 28.12 -2.81
N ALA A 60 -9.03 27.79 -3.14
CA ALA A 60 -9.38 26.58 -3.88
C ALA A 60 -9.93 26.91 -5.27
N CYS A 61 -9.50 26.15 -6.27
CA CYS A 61 -10.01 26.22 -7.64
C CYS A 61 -10.79 24.95 -7.97
N TYR A 62 -11.97 25.12 -8.59
CA TYR A 62 -12.88 24.01 -8.91
C TYR A 62 -13.28 24.04 -10.39
N ASP A 63 -13.40 22.84 -10.96
CA ASP A 63 -14.10 22.66 -12.24
C ASP A 63 -15.61 22.78 -12.04
N LEU A 64 -16.31 23.20 -13.08
CA LEU A 64 -17.77 23.17 -13.16
C LEU A 64 -18.21 22.02 -14.08
N PRO A 65 -19.38 21.39 -13.82
CA PRO A 65 -19.88 20.29 -14.62
C PRO A 65 -20.47 20.73 -15.98
N LYS A 66 -19.79 21.64 -16.68
CA LYS A 66 -20.18 22.20 -17.99
C LYS A 66 -19.02 22.06 -18.96
N PRO A 67 -19.31 21.96 -20.29
CA PRO A 67 -18.26 22.00 -21.31
C PRO A 67 -17.41 23.27 -21.19
N THR A 68 -16.11 23.10 -21.46
CA THR A 68 -15.16 24.22 -21.50
C THR A 68 -14.87 24.59 -22.96
N TYR A 69 -14.21 25.71 -23.18
CA TYR A 69 -13.83 26.15 -24.53
C TYR A 69 -13.00 25.06 -25.27
N ARG A 70 -12.27 24.22 -24.55
CA ARG A 70 -11.51 23.08 -25.15
C ARG A 70 -12.45 22.05 -25.76
N HIS A 71 -13.60 21.78 -25.14
CA HIS A 71 -14.64 20.91 -25.69
C HIS A 71 -15.32 21.52 -26.92
N GLU A 72 -15.47 22.87 -26.96
CA GLU A 72 -16.05 23.55 -28.11
C GLU A 72 -15.17 23.50 -29.35
N VAL A 73 -13.83 23.57 -29.17
CA VAL A 73 -12.88 23.55 -30.29
C VAL A 73 -12.37 22.13 -30.62
N CYS A 74 -12.54 21.13 -29.74
CA CYS A 74 -12.14 19.76 -29.94
C CYS A 74 -13.16 18.81 -29.30
N GLU A 75 -14.07 18.28 -30.12
CA GLU A 75 -15.12 17.34 -29.70
C GLU A 75 -14.57 16.09 -28.98
N GLY A 76 -13.33 15.70 -29.33
CA GLY A 76 -12.64 14.57 -28.71
C GLY A 76 -11.91 14.89 -27.39
N TYR A 77 -11.84 16.15 -26.94
CA TYR A 77 -11.11 16.54 -25.74
C TYR A 77 -11.69 15.82 -24.51
N LYS A 78 -10.82 15.13 -23.76
CA LYS A 78 -11.18 14.31 -22.58
C LYS A 78 -12.25 13.22 -22.84
N ALA A 79 -12.57 12.89 -24.09
CA ALA A 79 -13.59 11.89 -24.45
C ALA A 79 -13.30 10.48 -23.91
N GLY A 80 -12.04 10.16 -23.62
CA GLY A 80 -11.64 8.90 -23.00
C GLY A 80 -11.84 8.82 -21.50
N ARG A 81 -12.24 9.90 -20.82
CA ARG A 81 -12.47 9.90 -19.38
C ARG A 81 -13.77 9.15 -19.04
N VAL A 82 -13.68 8.21 -18.10
CA VAL A 82 -14.87 7.49 -17.60
C VAL A 82 -15.77 8.47 -16.86
N LYS A 83 -17.08 8.32 -17.04
CA LYS A 83 -18.08 9.13 -16.31
C LYS A 83 -17.80 9.02 -14.81
N THR A 84 -17.75 10.17 -14.16
CA THR A 84 -17.52 10.27 -12.70
C THR A 84 -18.61 9.51 -11.94
N ASP A 85 -18.23 8.70 -10.97
CA ASP A 85 -19.17 7.98 -10.10
C ASP A 85 -20.07 8.96 -9.35
N ASN A 86 -21.34 8.63 -9.19
CA ASN A 86 -22.32 9.49 -8.52
C ASN A 86 -21.87 9.84 -7.08
N ASP A 87 -21.27 8.88 -6.37
CA ASP A 87 -20.74 9.08 -5.01
C ASP A 87 -19.61 10.13 -4.98
N LEU A 88 -18.80 10.20 -6.04
CA LEU A 88 -17.75 11.22 -6.15
C LEU A 88 -18.34 12.58 -6.51
N VAL A 89 -19.38 12.63 -7.36
CA VAL A 89 -20.08 13.87 -7.70
C VAL A 89 -20.69 14.50 -6.45
N GLU A 90 -21.34 13.70 -5.58
CA GLU A 90 -21.91 14.19 -4.32
C GLU A 90 -20.80 14.73 -3.40
N GLN A 91 -19.68 14.00 -3.25
CA GLN A 91 -18.56 14.44 -2.42
C GLN A 91 -17.86 15.70 -2.99
N LEU A 92 -17.81 15.87 -4.31
CA LEU A 92 -17.31 17.11 -4.94
C LEU A 92 -18.15 18.34 -4.54
N GLU A 93 -19.48 18.22 -4.56
CA GLU A 93 -20.35 19.32 -4.13
C GLU A 93 -20.22 19.60 -2.62
N GLU A 94 -20.16 18.54 -1.79
CA GLU A 94 -20.01 18.71 -0.35
C GLU A 94 -18.63 19.24 0.07
N SER A 95 -17.61 19.01 -0.74
CA SER A 95 -16.25 19.53 -0.48
C SER A 95 -16.19 21.05 -0.44
N LYS A 96 -17.10 21.72 -1.11
CA LYS A 96 -17.23 23.18 -1.06
C LYS A 96 -17.59 23.67 0.34
N GLN A 97 -18.45 22.93 1.06
CA GLN A 97 -18.79 23.23 2.46
C GLN A 97 -17.55 23.08 3.37
N ILE A 98 -16.67 22.13 3.09
CA ILE A 98 -15.39 22.00 3.82
C ILE A 98 -14.52 23.22 3.60
N CYS A 99 -14.39 23.68 2.36
CA CYS A 99 -13.62 24.89 2.04
C CYS A 99 -14.20 26.13 2.74
N GLU A 100 -15.52 26.30 2.71
CA GLU A 100 -16.20 27.41 3.39
C GLU A 100 -15.95 27.41 4.90
N VAL A 101 -16.14 26.26 5.55
CA VAL A 101 -15.96 26.11 7.00
C VAL A 101 -14.49 26.28 7.40
N LEU A 102 -13.55 25.90 6.53
CA LEU A 102 -12.13 26.12 6.72
C LEU A 102 -11.65 27.53 6.27
N ASN A 103 -12.56 28.44 5.95
CA ASN A 103 -12.27 29.80 5.50
C ASN A 103 -11.35 29.84 4.27
N ILE A 104 -11.62 28.97 3.28
CA ILE A 104 -10.89 28.85 2.02
C ILE A 104 -11.79 29.36 0.89
N PRO A 105 -11.52 30.53 0.30
CA PRO A 105 -12.28 31.05 -0.84
C PRO A 105 -12.20 30.13 -2.05
N ILE A 106 -13.32 29.99 -2.76
CA ILE A 106 -13.48 29.13 -3.94
C ILE A 106 -13.57 29.97 -5.20
N TYR A 107 -12.79 29.57 -6.22
CA TYR A 107 -12.85 30.17 -7.56
C TYR A 107 -13.20 29.10 -8.60
N SER A 108 -14.18 29.43 -9.43
CA SER A 108 -14.60 28.63 -10.58
C SER A 108 -15.25 29.54 -11.63
N LYS A 109 -15.20 29.14 -12.90
CA LYS A 109 -15.82 29.93 -13.99
C LYS A 109 -16.35 29.03 -15.10
N GLU A 110 -17.59 29.26 -15.55
CA GLU A 110 -18.13 28.51 -16.69
C GLU A 110 -17.30 28.74 -17.96
N GLY A 111 -17.07 27.67 -18.72
CA GLY A 111 -16.23 27.66 -19.91
C GLY A 111 -14.74 27.51 -19.66
N PHE A 112 -14.30 27.45 -18.40
CA PHE A 112 -12.90 27.29 -17.98
C PHE A 112 -12.72 26.10 -17.03
N GLU A 113 -11.51 25.58 -16.96
CA GLU A 113 -11.14 24.53 -16.04
C GLU A 113 -10.47 25.09 -14.78
N ALA A 114 -10.37 24.28 -13.69
CA ALA A 114 -9.68 24.68 -12.47
C ALA A 114 -8.24 25.14 -12.72
N ASP A 115 -7.54 24.51 -13.66
CA ASP A 115 -6.19 24.90 -14.06
C ASP A 115 -6.13 26.31 -14.65
N ASP A 116 -7.16 26.70 -15.42
CA ASP A 116 -7.25 28.06 -15.97
C ASP A 116 -7.48 29.11 -14.87
N MET A 117 -8.16 28.72 -13.77
CA MET A 117 -8.26 29.57 -12.57
C MET A 117 -6.89 29.73 -11.91
N LEU A 118 -6.14 28.59 -11.73
CA LEU A 118 -4.80 28.62 -11.17
C LEU A 118 -3.87 29.52 -12.00
N GLY A 119 -3.85 29.33 -13.33
CA GLY A 119 -3.05 30.15 -14.24
C GLY A 119 -3.39 31.64 -14.20
N THR A 120 -4.69 31.96 -14.14
CA THR A 120 -5.17 33.34 -14.07
C THR A 120 -4.81 34.03 -12.77
N ILE A 121 -4.93 33.31 -11.63
CA ILE A 121 -4.54 33.86 -10.31
C ILE A 121 -3.03 34.11 -10.28
N VAL A 122 -2.22 33.17 -10.79
CA VAL A 122 -0.76 33.32 -10.90
C VAL A 122 -0.39 34.58 -11.69
N GLU A 123 -1.03 34.82 -12.85
CA GLU A 123 -0.71 35.97 -13.69
C GLU A 123 -1.18 37.29 -13.05
N LYS A 124 -2.37 37.35 -12.43
CA LYS A 124 -2.84 38.51 -11.67
C LYS A 124 -1.91 38.88 -10.52
N LEU A 125 -1.48 37.89 -9.75
CA LEU A 125 -0.53 38.11 -8.64
C LEU A 125 0.85 38.53 -9.11
N LYS A 126 1.32 38.07 -10.29
CA LYS A 126 2.56 38.55 -10.89
C LYS A 126 2.52 40.08 -11.11
N ILE A 127 1.39 40.58 -11.62
CA ILE A 127 1.17 42.02 -11.82
C ILE A 127 1.09 42.76 -10.47
N GLU A 128 0.39 42.19 -9.48
CA GLU A 128 0.26 42.79 -8.16
C GLU A 128 1.58 42.78 -7.38
N ASN A 129 2.33 41.66 -7.42
CA ASN A 129 3.63 41.52 -6.76
C ASN A 129 4.62 42.61 -7.20
N SER A 130 4.57 43.06 -8.46
CA SER A 130 5.42 44.15 -8.95
C SER A 130 5.18 45.47 -8.23
N LYS A 131 4.03 45.62 -7.58
CA LYS A 131 3.62 46.82 -6.83
C LYS A 131 3.80 46.68 -5.31
N LEU A 132 4.00 45.46 -4.81
CA LEU A 132 4.15 45.16 -3.39
C LEU A 132 5.58 45.38 -2.89
N LYS A 133 5.72 45.95 -1.68
CA LYS A 133 7.05 46.03 -1.01
C LYS A 133 7.63 44.66 -0.68
N THR A 134 6.81 43.67 -0.46
CA THR A 134 7.20 42.29 -0.20
C THR A 134 6.31 41.40 -1.08
N PRO A 135 6.85 40.77 -2.13
CA PRO A 135 6.07 39.90 -3.02
C PRO A 135 5.62 38.62 -2.30
N ILE A 136 4.49 38.07 -2.73
CA ILE A 136 3.89 36.83 -2.22
C ILE A 136 4.42 35.66 -3.05
N ASP A 137 4.92 34.62 -2.40
CA ASP A 137 5.28 33.37 -3.04
C ASP A 137 4.02 32.51 -3.21
N ILE A 138 3.85 31.89 -4.39
CA ILE A 138 2.70 31.07 -4.76
C ILE A 138 3.11 29.59 -4.76
N ILE A 139 2.30 28.73 -4.15
CA ILE A 139 2.49 27.29 -4.19
C ILE A 139 1.17 26.67 -4.69
N ILE A 140 1.22 26.00 -5.85
CA ILE A 140 0.10 25.27 -6.42
C ILE A 140 0.12 23.86 -5.86
N ALA A 141 -0.91 23.47 -5.12
CA ALA A 141 -1.08 22.10 -4.63
C ALA A 141 -2.00 21.34 -5.61
N SER A 142 -1.42 20.55 -6.50
CA SER A 142 -2.13 19.78 -7.51
C SER A 142 -1.53 18.38 -7.70
N GLY A 143 -2.38 17.44 -8.07
CA GLY A 143 -1.99 16.12 -8.57
C GLY A 143 -1.73 16.10 -10.08
N ASP A 144 -2.09 17.17 -10.79
CA ASP A 144 -1.93 17.31 -12.22
C ASP A 144 -0.56 17.89 -12.58
N MET A 145 0.12 17.21 -13.51
CA MET A 145 1.46 17.59 -13.94
C MET A 145 1.43 18.78 -14.92
N ASP A 146 0.29 19.14 -15.46
CA ASP A 146 0.11 20.26 -16.37
C ASP A 146 0.37 21.59 -15.69
N THR A 147 0.08 21.66 -14.39
CA THR A 147 0.36 22.85 -13.58
C THR A 147 1.85 23.20 -13.50
N MET A 148 2.75 22.27 -13.87
CA MET A 148 4.20 22.53 -13.91
C MET A 148 4.61 23.57 -14.97
N GLN A 149 3.79 23.82 -16.00
CA GLN A 149 4.03 24.91 -16.95
C GLN A 149 3.94 26.31 -16.31
N LEU A 150 3.43 26.39 -15.07
CA LEU A 150 3.30 27.65 -14.30
C LEU A 150 4.50 27.91 -13.37
N VAL A 151 5.39 26.91 -13.19
CA VAL A 151 6.55 27.00 -12.28
C VAL A 151 7.52 28.08 -12.73
N ARG A 152 7.96 28.90 -11.77
CA ARG A 152 9.02 29.89 -11.95
C ARG A 152 9.67 30.28 -10.62
N ASP A 153 10.96 30.48 -10.61
CA ASP A 153 11.74 30.81 -9.43
C ASP A 153 11.81 32.32 -9.16
N GLY A 154 11.05 33.16 -9.68
CA GLY A 154 10.91 34.58 -9.39
C GLY A 154 12.20 35.35 -9.01
N GLY A 155 12.35 36.58 -9.52
CA GLY A 155 13.48 37.43 -9.21
C GLY A 155 13.41 38.06 -7.78
N LYS A 156 14.38 38.96 -7.47
CA LYS A 156 14.54 39.61 -6.15
C LYS A 156 13.29 40.35 -5.66
N ASN A 157 12.47 40.85 -6.60
CA ASN A 157 11.22 41.59 -6.35
C ASN A 157 9.97 40.90 -6.92
N GLU A 158 10.08 39.62 -7.28
CA GLU A 158 9.00 38.81 -7.80
C GLU A 158 8.73 37.63 -6.86
N GLY A 159 7.47 37.20 -6.73
CA GLY A 159 7.11 35.98 -6.05
C GLY A 159 7.46 34.76 -6.89
N SER A 160 7.93 33.70 -6.25
CA SER A 160 8.11 32.41 -6.92
C SER A 160 6.77 31.70 -7.10
N VAL A 161 6.69 30.80 -8.08
CA VAL A 161 5.58 29.86 -8.29
C VAL A 161 6.15 28.46 -8.27
N LYS A 162 5.73 27.63 -7.31
CA LYS A 162 6.16 26.24 -7.14
C LYS A 162 4.94 25.32 -7.16
N VAL A 163 5.15 24.05 -7.56
CA VAL A 163 4.09 23.03 -7.54
C VAL A 163 4.38 22.02 -6.45
N TYR A 164 3.44 21.84 -5.55
CA TYR A 164 3.47 20.86 -4.48
C TYR A 164 2.55 19.68 -4.85
N THR A 165 3.14 18.49 -5.06
CA THR A 165 2.40 17.32 -5.50
C THR A 165 2.70 16.09 -4.66
N LEU A 166 1.76 15.13 -4.65
CA LEU A 166 1.90 13.84 -3.99
C LEU A 166 2.61 12.85 -4.91
N LYS A 167 3.67 12.19 -4.43
CA LYS A 167 4.41 11.16 -5.17
C LYS A 167 3.76 9.78 -4.98
N LYS A 168 3.53 9.38 -3.72
CA LYS A 168 2.94 8.08 -3.37
C LYS A 168 2.11 8.20 -2.10
N GLY A 169 0.78 8.00 -2.23
CA GLY A 169 -0.14 8.25 -1.11
C GLY A 169 -0.12 9.71 -0.64
N ILE A 170 -0.55 9.96 0.59
CA ILE A 170 -0.55 11.31 1.21
C ILE A 170 0.81 11.60 1.88
N LYS A 171 1.64 10.59 2.16
CA LYS A 171 2.87 10.72 2.95
C LYS A 171 4.06 11.27 2.17
N GLU A 172 4.22 10.93 0.90
CA GLU A 172 5.35 11.40 0.09
C GLU A 172 4.95 12.56 -0.81
N THR A 173 5.52 13.72 -0.59
CA THR A 173 5.28 14.95 -1.35
C THR A 173 6.57 15.46 -1.99
N ILE A 174 6.44 16.15 -3.11
CA ILE A 174 7.55 16.83 -3.80
C ILE A 174 7.13 18.27 -4.06
N LEU A 175 8.06 19.19 -3.83
CA LEU A 175 7.92 20.60 -4.23
C LEU A 175 8.77 20.82 -5.47
N TYR A 176 8.11 21.11 -6.61
CA TYR A 176 8.78 21.40 -7.87
C TYR A 176 9.05 22.89 -8.01
N ASP A 177 10.30 23.26 -8.21
CA ASP A 177 10.79 24.53 -8.73
C ASP A 177 11.36 24.33 -10.14
N GLU A 178 11.96 25.36 -10.75
CA GLU A 178 12.49 25.26 -12.12
C GLU A 178 13.55 24.17 -12.25
N GLU A 179 14.44 24.01 -11.26
CA GLU A 179 15.48 22.98 -11.24
C GLU A 179 14.86 21.57 -11.19
N ALA A 180 13.90 21.34 -10.31
CA ALA A 180 13.23 20.05 -10.19
C ALA A 180 12.39 19.69 -11.44
N VAL A 181 11.80 20.67 -12.12
CA VAL A 181 11.13 20.46 -13.42
C VAL A 181 12.16 20.11 -14.50
N PHE A 182 13.28 20.85 -14.54
CA PHE A 182 14.35 20.56 -15.49
C PHE A 182 14.94 19.17 -15.29
N ASP A 183 15.19 18.76 -14.06
CA ASP A 183 15.68 17.41 -13.73
C ASP A 183 14.74 16.31 -14.19
N ARG A 184 13.44 16.58 -14.13
CA ARG A 184 12.41 15.61 -14.52
C ARG A 184 12.22 15.48 -16.02
N PHE A 185 12.13 16.60 -16.75
CA PHE A 185 11.78 16.65 -18.18
C PHE A 185 12.97 16.93 -19.08
N GLY A 186 14.04 17.52 -18.53
CA GLY A 186 15.26 17.90 -19.24
C GLY A 186 15.15 19.21 -20.03
N PHE A 187 14.10 20.02 -19.71
CA PHE A 187 13.90 21.36 -20.25
C PHE A 187 13.13 22.23 -19.25
N ALA A 188 13.13 23.55 -19.46
CA ALA A 188 12.50 24.50 -18.55
C ALA A 188 10.96 24.40 -18.55
N PRO A 189 10.26 24.81 -17.47
CA PRO A 189 8.80 24.70 -17.33
C PRO A 189 8.01 25.29 -18.49
N GLU A 190 8.46 26.41 -19.04
CA GLU A 190 7.81 27.14 -20.14
C GLU A 190 7.65 26.32 -21.44
N PHE A 191 8.53 25.31 -21.64
CA PHE A 191 8.47 24.45 -22.82
C PHE A 191 7.56 23.22 -22.66
N LEU A 192 6.92 23.05 -21.51
CA LEU A 192 6.06 21.88 -21.27
C LEU A 192 4.87 21.83 -22.23
N VAL A 193 4.33 23.00 -22.59
CA VAL A 193 3.24 23.10 -23.57
C VAL A 193 3.69 22.73 -24.98
N ASP A 194 4.91 23.10 -25.37
CA ASP A 194 5.52 22.74 -26.64
C ASP A 194 5.82 21.25 -26.73
N PHE A 195 6.32 20.69 -25.64
CA PHE A 195 6.53 19.25 -25.52
C PHE A 195 5.22 18.47 -25.71
N LYS A 196 4.12 18.90 -25.05
CA LYS A 196 2.81 18.28 -25.21
C LYS A 196 2.23 18.52 -26.60
N GLY A 197 2.47 19.67 -27.20
CA GLY A 197 2.08 19.96 -28.58
C GLY A 197 2.68 19.00 -29.58
N LEU A 198 3.96 18.59 -29.39
CA LEU A 198 4.63 17.61 -30.25
C LEU A 198 4.23 16.16 -29.94
N ARG A 199 4.25 15.77 -28.65
CA ARG A 199 4.02 14.39 -28.21
C ARG A 199 2.55 14.00 -28.14
N GLY A 200 1.67 14.99 -27.91
CA GLY A 200 0.30 14.80 -27.42
C GLY A 200 0.22 14.50 -25.92
N ASP A 201 -1.01 14.42 -25.44
CA ASP A 201 -1.35 13.98 -24.09
C ASP A 201 -2.50 12.97 -24.12
N PRO A 202 -2.20 11.66 -23.95
CA PRO A 202 -3.24 10.62 -23.93
C PRO A 202 -4.25 10.76 -22.79
N SER A 203 -3.88 11.42 -21.67
CA SER A 203 -4.79 11.57 -20.52
C SER A 203 -5.94 12.53 -20.82
N ASP A 204 -5.70 13.50 -21.67
CA ASP A 204 -6.67 14.51 -22.12
C ASP A 204 -7.12 14.33 -23.57
N ASN A 205 -6.70 13.21 -24.18
CA ASN A 205 -6.96 12.91 -25.59
C ASN A 205 -6.45 13.99 -26.55
N ILE A 206 -5.29 14.57 -26.23
CA ILE A 206 -4.57 15.51 -27.10
C ILE A 206 -3.63 14.70 -27.99
N ILE A 207 -3.78 14.81 -29.30
CA ILE A 207 -3.17 13.87 -30.25
C ILE A 207 -1.67 14.11 -30.44
N GLY A 208 -1.22 15.37 -30.50
CA GLY A 208 0.15 15.72 -30.90
C GLY A 208 0.42 15.37 -32.36
N ILE A 209 1.68 15.16 -32.72
CA ILE A 209 2.05 14.64 -34.04
C ILE A 209 2.13 13.13 -33.97
N PRO A 210 1.27 12.36 -34.68
CA PRO A 210 1.31 10.90 -34.66
C PRO A 210 2.70 10.36 -35.05
N GLY A 211 3.30 9.56 -34.16
CA GLY A 211 4.64 8.98 -34.38
C GLY A 211 5.78 9.79 -33.75
N ILE A 212 5.53 10.94 -33.14
CA ILE A 212 6.50 11.68 -32.30
C ILE A 212 6.22 11.34 -30.84
N GLY A 213 7.03 10.45 -30.26
CA GLY A 213 6.96 10.06 -28.86
C GLY A 213 7.80 10.95 -27.94
N GLU A 214 7.73 10.66 -26.63
CA GLU A 214 8.40 11.40 -25.55
C GLU A 214 9.86 11.72 -25.82
N LYS A 215 10.65 10.70 -26.21
CA LYS A 215 12.09 10.87 -26.46
C LYS A 215 12.37 11.87 -27.59
N SER A 216 11.66 11.74 -28.71
CA SER A 216 11.89 12.65 -29.87
C SER A 216 11.38 14.06 -29.58
N ALA A 217 10.24 14.21 -28.87
CA ALA A 217 9.76 15.51 -28.44
C ALA A 217 10.76 16.18 -27.49
N THR A 218 11.29 15.44 -26.49
CA THR A 218 12.31 15.97 -25.57
C THR A 218 13.57 16.42 -26.31
N GLU A 219 14.05 15.63 -27.28
CA GLU A 219 15.24 16.01 -28.10
C GLU A 219 14.99 17.26 -28.93
N LEU A 220 13.80 17.40 -29.53
CA LEU A 220 13.41 18.59 -30.29
C LEU A 220 13.36 19.84 -29.40
N ILE A 221 12.72 19.74 -28.22
CA ILE A 221 12.60 20.85 -27.27
C ILE A 221 13.99 21.26 -26.74
N LYS A 222 14.84 20.31 -26.36
CA LYS A 222 16.18 20.58 -25.86
C LYS A 222 17.06 21.34 -26.88
N ASN A 223 16.92 21.02 -28.16
CA ASN A 223 17.77 21.61 -29.21
C ASN A 223 17.19 22.90 -29.78
N PHE A 224 15.87 23.05 -29.80
CA PHE A 224 15.23 24.12 -30.56
C PHE A 224 14.21 24.95 -29.74
N GLY A 225 13.88 24.56 -28.53
CA GLY A 225 12.92 25.23 -27.66
C GLY A 225 11.46 25.09 -28.14
N THR A 226 10.85 26.16 -28.57
CA THR A 226 9.42 26.21 -28.93
C THR A 226 9.10 25.56 -30.30
N ILE A 227 7.86 25.13 -30.46
CA ILE A 227 7.32 24.62 -31.72
C ILE A 227 7.53 25.63 -32.85
N GLU A 228 7.27 26.90 -32.61
CA GLU A 228 7.44 27.95 -33.59
C GLU A 228 8.90 28.03 -34.11
N ASN A 229 9.85 27.89 -33.21
CA ASN A 229 11.26 27.89 -33.57
C ASN A 229 11.67 26.60 -34.32
N ILE A 230 11.15 25.47 -33.94
CA ILE A 230 11.36 24.18 -34.64
C ILE A 230 10.90 24.32 -36.09
N TYR A 231 9.70 24.83 -36.34
CA TYR A 231 9.16 25.03 -37.70
C TYR A 231 9.87 26.12 -38.48
N LYS A 232 10.34 27.18 -37.80
CA LYS A 232 11.16 28.21 -38.41
C LYS A 232 12.49 27.63 -38.95
N VAL A 233 13.14 26.79 -38.16
CA VAL A 233 14.37 26.11 -38.56
C VAL A 233 14.07 25.10 -39.67
N LEU A 234 13.02 24.30 -39.55
CA LEU A 234 12.61 23.30 -40.54
C LEU A 234 12.35 23.94 -41.93
N LYS A 235 11.68 25.09 -41.98
CA LYS A 235 11.37 25.81 -43.22
C LYS A 235 12.60 26.49 -43.83
N LYS A 236 13.53 26.95 -42.97
CA LYS A 236 14.72 27.67 -43.44
C LYS A 236 15.85 26.75 -43.85
N ASP A 237 16.14 25.72 -43.06
CA ASP A 237 17.24 24.82 -43.25
C ASP A 237 17.00 23.47 -42.53
N PRO A 238 16.32 22.52 -43.18
CA PRO A 238 16.02 21.20 -42.58
C PRO A 238 17.27 20.40 -42.15
N LYS A 239 18.43 20.65 -42.78
CA LYS A 239 19.70 19.97 -42.48
C LYS A 239 20.14 20.21 -41.03
N LYS A 240 19.84 21.39 -40.47
CA LYS A 240 20.16 21.70 -39.08
C LYS A 240 19.48 20.78 -38.05
N LEU A 241 18.33 20.18 -38.39
CA LEU A 241 17.72 19.18 -37.55
C LEU A 241 18.49 17.87 -37.59
N GLU A 242 18.95 17.46 -38.82
CA GLU A 242 19.78 16.26 -38.97
C GLU A 242 21.12 16.41 -38.23
N GLU A 243 21.78 17.58 -38.34
CA GLU A 243 23.06 17.89 -37.65
C GLU A 243 22.92 17.81 -36.11
N LYS A 244 21.74 18.08 -35.58
CA LYS A 244 21.41 17.94 -34.14
C LYS A 244 20.92 16.53 -33.77
N GLY A 245 21.04 15.55 -34.68
CA GLY A 245 20.71 14.14 -34.37
C GLY A 245 19.25 13.79 -34.58
N ILE A 246 18.39 14.68 -35.07
CA ILE A 246 16.98 14.38 -35.33
C ILE A 246 16.89 13.47 -36.58
N LYS A 247 16.24 12.31 -36.38
CA LYS A 247 16.10 11.30 -37.44
C LYS A 247 15.25 11.81 -38.61
N LYS A 248 15.60 11.44 -39.83
CA LYS A 248 14.87 11.83 -41.05
C LYS A 248 13.38 11.56 -40.97
N ARG A 249 12.98 10.40 -40.45
CA ARG A 249 11.57 10.09 -40.22
C ARG A 249 10.83 11.15 -39.35
N ILE A 250 11.48 11.66 -38.33
CA ILE A 250 10.87 12.67 -37.44
C ILE A 250 10.74 14.00 -38.19
N ILE A 251 11.72 14.33 -39.03
CA ILE A 251 11.69 15.54 -39.90
C ILE A 251 10.54 15.47 -40.90
N GLU A 252 10.26 14.29 -41.49
CA GLU A 252 9.10 14.14 -42.39
C GLU A 252 7.79 14.28 -41.61
N LEU A 253 7.67 13.65 -40.43
CA LEU A 253 6.47 13.80 -39.56
C LEU A 253 6.25 15.27 -39.15
N LEU A 254 7.31 16.02 -38.87
CA LEU A 254 7.20 17.46 -38.59
C LEU A 254 6.69 18.26 -39.80
N LYS A 255 7.12 17.93 -41.04
CA LYS A 255 6.62 18.64 -42.23
C LYS A 255 5.10 18.52 -42.41
N GLU A 256 4.55 17.36 -42.07
CA GLU A 256 3.14 17.07 -42.25
C GLU A 256 2.28 17.53 -41.05
N GLY A 257 2.88 17.59 -39.82
CA GLY A 257 2.14 17.76 -38.57
C GLY A 257 2.22 19.17 -37.95
N GLU A 258 2.41 20.25 -38.71
CA GLU A 258 2.56 21.61 -38.18
C GLU A 258 1.28 22.08 -37.46
N GLU A 259 0.15 21.90 -38.13
CA GLU A 259 -1.14 22.38 -37.59
C GLU A 259 -1.59 21.55 -36.40
N GLU A 260 -1.37 20.22 -36.43
CA GLU A 260 -1.65 19.33 -35.31
C GLU A 260 -0.81 19.67 -34.07
N ALA A 261 0.46 20.00 -34.26
CA ALA A 261 1.34 20.42 -33.16
C ALA A 261 0.88 21.72 -32.51
N LYS A 262 0.53 22.71 -33.33
CA LYS A 262 0.02 24.01 -32.82
C LYS A 262 -1.32 23.89 -32.13
N PHE A 263 -2.23 23.09 -32.71
CA PHE A 263 -3.53 22.82 -32.14
C PHE A 263 -3.42 22.09 -30.79
N SER A 264 -2.56 21.06 -30.75
CA SER A 264 -2.29 20.31 -29.51
C SER A 264 -1.60 21.17 -28.45
N LYS A 265 -0.69 22.06 -28.83
CA LYS A 265 -0.10 23.08 -27.94
C LYS A 265 -1.16 24.00 -27.36
N MET A 266 -2.10 24.47 -28.18
CA MET A 266 -3.19 25.34 -27.75
C MET A 266 -4.09 24.63 -26.71
N LEU A 267 -4.45 23.37 -26.93
CA LEU A 267 -5.25 22.58 -26.00
C LEU A 267 -4.51 22.31 -24.67
N ALA A 268 -3.19 22.05 -24.71
CA ALA A 268 -2.37 21.79 -23.52
C ALA A 268 -2.03 23.07 -22.72
N THR A 269 -2.25 24.24 -23.28
CA THR A 269 -1.91 25.51 -22.62
C THR A 269 -2.95 25.91 -21.58
N ILE A 270 -2.50 26.10 -20.35
CA ILE A 270 -3.33 26.67 -19.26
C ILE A 270 -3.56 28.16 -19.56
N ARG A 271 -4.82 28.55 -19.62
CA ARG A 271 -5.19 29.95 -19.82
C ARG A 271 -4.93 30.80 -18.58
N ARG A 272 -4.57 32.05 -18.80
CA ARG A 272 -4.18 33.00 -17.73
C ARG A 272 -5.06 34.27 -17.74
N ASP A 273 -6.17 34.21 -18.45
CA ASP A 273 -7.07 35.34 -18.75
C ASP A 273 -8.54 35.03 -18.45
N ALA A 274 -8.81 33.99 -17.60
CA ALA A 274 -10.17 33.71 -17.19
C ALA A 274 -10.81 34.93 -16.49
N PRO A 275 -12.08 35.27 -16.82
CA PRO A 275 -12.73 36.46 -16.28
C PRO A 275 -13.23 36.20 -14.85
N ILE A 276 -12.30 36.17 -13.90
CA ILE A 276 -12.55 36.03 -12.47
C ILE A 276 -12.09 37.28 -11.72
N ASP A 277 -12.83 37.67 -10.69
CA ASP A 277 -12.46 38.79 -9.81
C ASP A 277 -11.67 38.25 -8.61
N PHE A 278 -10.40 37.89 -8.86
CA PHE A 278 -9.53 37.45 -7.80
C PHE A 278 -9.05 38.59 -6.92
N VAL A 279 -9.21 38.43 -5.61
CA VAL A 279 -8.69 39.31 -4.57
C VAL A 279 -7.96 38.50 -3.52
N ILE A 280 -6.78 38.95 -3.08
CA ILE A 280 -6.07 38.31 -1.96
C ILE A 280 -6.96 38.38 -0.72
N PRO A 281 -7.16 37.24 0.02
CA PRO A 281 -8.01 37.25 1.22
C PRO A 281 -7.57 38.33 2.21
N SER A 282 -8.49 39.11 2.75
CA SER A 282 -8.19 40.22 3.66
C SER A 282 -7.64 39.79 4.99
N LYS A 283 -7.88 38.53 5.40
CA LYS A 283 -7.36 37.90 6.63
C LYS A 283 -6.50 36.71 6.28
N LYS A 284 -5.43 36.52 7.01
CA LYS A 284 -4.63 35.28 6.94
C LYS A 284 -5.51 34.11 7.28
N TRP A 285 -5.30 32.96 6.62
CA TRP A 285 -6.14 31.77 6.72
C TRP A 285 -6.44 31.36 8.17
N LYS A 286 -5.41 31.27 9.01
CA LYS A 286 -5.54 30.87 10.43
C LYS A 286 -6.43 31.84 11.24
N ASN A 287 -6.41 33.12 10.90
CA ASN A 287 -7.12 34.17 11.66
C ASN A 287 -8.63 34.26 11.29
N GLY A 288 -9.02 33.68 10.17
CA GLY A 288 -10.41 33.69 9.70
C GLY A 288 -11.19 32.41 10.04
N LEU A 289 -10.57 31.42 10.69
CA LEU A 289 -11.12 30.09 10.90
C LEU A 289 -11.90 29.99 12.23
N ASP A 290 -13.16 29.52 12.15
CA ASP A 290 -13.99 29.21 13.32
C ASP A 290 -13.88 27.71 13.67
N LEU A 291 -13.10 27.42 14.73
CA LEU A 291 -12.87 26.06 15.21
C LEU A 291 -14.15 25.32 15.60
N LYS A 292 -15.13 26.02 16.20
CA LYS A 292 -16.37 25.36 16.65
C LYS A 292 -17.22 24.91 15.46
N VAL A 293 -17.26 25.73 14.41
CA VAL A 293 -17.98 25.39 13.17
C VAL A 293 -17.30 24.24 12.46
N ALA A 294 -15.95 24.24 12.38
CA ALA A 294 -15.19 23.16 11.77
C ALA A 294 -15.37 21.82 12.54
N GLU A 295 -15.30 21.86 13.87
CA GLU A 295 -15.52 20.66 14.71
C GLU A 295 -16.93 20.10 14.55
N LYS A 296 -17.96 20.96 14.45
CA LYS A 296 -19.34 20.54 14.22
C LYS A 296 -19.50 19.80 12.88
N LEU A 297 -18.86 20.32 11.81
CA LEU A 297 -18.85 19.66 10.50
C LEU A 297 -18.11 18.32 10.56
N PHE A 298 -16.93 18.28 11.16
CA PHE A 298 -16.15 17.05 11.27
C PHE A 298 -16.88 15.98 12.11
N THR A 299 -17.58 16.38 13.17
CA THR A 299 -18.44 15.47 13.95
C THR A 299 -19.59 14.93 13.09
N LYS A 300 -20.26 15.78 12.28
CA LYS A 300 -21.33 15.35 11.37
C LYS A 300 -20.83 14.37 10.30
N LEU A 301 -19.61 14.56 9.82
CA LEU A 301 -18.95 13.69 8.83
C LEU A 301 -18.26 12.48 9.49
N GLU A 302 -18.31 12.36 10.82
CA GLU A 302 -17.65 11.31 11.61
C GLU A 302 -16.11 11.28 11.43
N PHE A 303 -15.52 12.44 11.16
CA PHE A 303 -14.05 12.59 11.04
C PHE A 303 -13.41 12.68 12.43
N ARG A 304 -13.25 11.52 13.06
CA ARG A 304 -12.59 11.41 14.37
C ARG A 304 -11.18 12.01 14.27
N ASN A 305 -10.77 12.79 15.26
CA ASN A 305 -9.44 13.43 15.38
C ASN A 305 -9.15 14.62 14.44
N MET A 306 -9.97 14.94 13.44
CA MET A 306 -9.70 16.08 12.54
C MET A 306 -9.81 17.43 13.25
N GLY A 307 -10.74 17.57 14.22
CA GLY A 307 -10.86 18.77 15.05
C GLY A 307 -9.62 19.00 15.91
N ALA A 308 -9.06 17.95 16.49
CA ALA A 308 -7.84 18.03 17.31
C ALA A 308 -6.62 18.40 16.45
N LYS A 309 -6.46 17.79 15.27
CA LYS A 309 -5.38 18.13 14.32
C LYS A 309 -5.50 19.58 13.83
N LEU A 310 -6.71 20.04 13.55
CA LEU A 310 -6.94 21.44 13.16
C LEU A 310 -6.56 22.41 14.29
N LYS A 311 -6.92 22.09 15.55
CA LYS A 311 -6.51 22.89 16.73
C LYS A 311 -4.99 23.00 16.85
N GLN A 312 -4.29 21.88 16.67
CA GLN A 312 -2.82 21.83 16.71
C GLN A 312 -2.21 22.73 15.64
N VAL A 313 -2.69 22.66 14.40
CA VAL A 313 -2.21 23.49 13.28
C VAL A 313 -2.44 24.99 13.53
N ILE A 314 -3.50 25.36 14.26
CA ILE A 314 -3.84 26.78 14.56
C ILE A 314 -3.14 27.25 15.83
N GLY A 315 -3.04 26.41 16.87
CA GLY A 315 -2.48 26.75 18.18
C GLY A 315 -1.00 27.13 18.18
N ASP A 316 -0.23 26.66 17.22
CA ASP A 316 1.19 27.04 17.00
C ASP A 316 1.42 28.56 16.79
N SER A 317 0.37 29.37 16.75
CA SER A 317 0.46 30.83 16.53
C SER A 317 0.47 31.66 17.82
N GLN A 318 0.25 31.08 19.02
CA GLN A 318 0.18 31.84 20.27
C GLN A 318 1.39 31.66 21.20
N ASN A 319 2.31 30.75 20.94
CA ASN A 319 3.56 30.61 21.70
C ASN A 319 4.78 30.90 20.82
N ASN A 320 4.99 32.20 20.54
CA ASN A 320 6.26 32.71 19.98
C ASN A 320 7.28 32.96 21.10
N SER A 321 7.80 31.88 21.65
CA SER A 321 9.12 31.83 22.25
C SER A 321 9.44 30.39 22.63
N LEU A 322 9.87 29.62 21.66
CA LEU A 322 10.71 28.43 21.75
C LEU A 322 10.70 27.68 20.39
N GLU A 323 11.87 27.49 19.91
CA GLU A 323 12.34 26.88 18.67
C GLU A 323 11.46 25.86 17.91
N GLN A 324 11.43 26.01 16.58
CA GLN A 324 10.65 25.24 15.59
C GLN A 324 11.14 23.80 15.43
N PRO A 325 10.24 22.81 15.28
CA PRO A 325 10.60 21.54 14.67
C PRO A 325 10.27 21.54 13.17
N GLY A 326 11.30 21.43 12.35
CA GLY A 326 11.16 21.25 10.90
C GLY A 326 10.89 19.79 10.54
N TYR A 327 9.93 19.58 9.68
CA TYR A 327 9.67 18.26 9.04
C TYR A 327 9.98 18.31 7.55
N PHE A 328 10.81 17.34 7.15
CA PHE A 328 11.12 16.89 5.78
C PHE A 328 11.95 17.78 4.85
N SER A 329 13.23 17.51 4.80
CA SER A 329 14.06 17.67 3.61
C SER A 329 14.43 16.29 3.04
N THR A 330 14.22 16.14 1.73
CA THR A 330 14.69 15.03 0.94
C THR A 330 16.15 15.24 0.59
N GLU A 331 17.05 14.30 0.91
CA GLU A 331 18.31 14.19 0.18
C GLU A 331 18.72 12.73 -0.05
N LYS A 332 19.20 12.53 -1.27
CA LYS A 332 19.85 11.32 -1.75
C LYS A 332 21.27 11.25 -1.20
N SER A 333 21.70 10.07 -0.78
CA SER A 333 23.07 9.73 -0.43
C SER A 333 24.01 9.79 -1.66
N PRO A 334 25.36 9.89 -1.57
CA PRO A 334 26.17 9.20 -0.58
C PRO A 334 27.32 10.01 0.05
N HIS A 335 27.69 9.57 1.28
CA HIS A 335 28.95 9.85 1.99
C HIS A 335 29.22 11.26 2.50
N SER A 336 28.79 11.56 3.71
CA SER A 336 29.60 12.16 4.78
C SER A 336 28.82 12.24 6.10
N PRO A 337 29.43 12.11 7.29
CA PRO A 337 28.72 12.08 8.55
C PRO A 337 28.43 13.48 9.06
N ALA A 338 27.21 13.67 9.53
CA ALA A 338 26.75 14.76 10.39
C ALA A 338 25.72 15.70 9.77
N SER A 339 24.47 15.47 10.11
CA SER A 339 23.60 16.45 10.81
C SER A 339 22.25 15.80 11.06
N ARG A 340 21.99 15.44 12.31
CA ARG A 340 20.74 14.88 12.80
C ARG A 340 19.69 15.99 12.86
N GLY A 341 18.60 15.85 12.09
CA GLY A 341 17.43 16.75 12.10
C GLY A 341 16.50 16.49 13.31
N PRO A 342 15.43 17.28 13.48
CA PRO A 342 14.62 17.37 14.71
C PRO A 342 13.83 16.12 15.13
N ARG A 343 13.78 15.06 14.31
CA ARG A 343 13.31 13.74 14.75
C ARG A 343 14.15 13.23 15.92
N VAL A 344 15.43 13.59 15.91
CA VAL A 344 16.40 13.35 16.98
C VAL A 344 16.15 14.23 18.22
N ALA A 345 15.49 15.37 18.12
CA ALA A 345 15.26 16.24 19.28
C ALA A 345 14.07 15.79 20.15
N LEU A 346 13.02 15.20 19.58
CA LEU A 346 11.98 14.51 20.35
C LEU A 346 12.50 13.16 20.87
N GLU A 347 13.21 12.40 20.02
CA GLU A 347 13.92 11.19 20.44
C GLU A 347 15.07 11.51 21.41
N ASN A 348 15.75 12.68 21.33
CA ASN A 348 16.81 13.08 22.24
C ASN A 348 16.32 13.62 23.59
N ASN A 349 15.10 14.12 23.71
CA ASN A 349 14.46 14.34 25.02
C ASN A 349 14.05 13.01 25.69
N PHE A 350 14.02 11.91 24.90
CA PHE A 350 13.76 10.54 25.33
C PHE A 350 15.01 9.62 25.21
N ALA A 351 16.18 10.16 24.87
CA ALA A 351 17.38 9.38 24.51
C ALA A 351 18.36 9.14 25.68
N ASN A 352 17.87 8.60 26.77
CA ASN A 352 18.65 7.66 27.57
C ASN A 352 18.33 6.23 27.07
N HIS A 353 19.26 5.28 27.13
CA HIS A 353 19.06 3.89 26.65
C HIS A 353 17.81 3.20 27.25
N GLU A 354 17.36 3.60 28.42
CA GLU A 354 16.14 3.13 29.06
C GLU A 354 14.84 3.63 28.37
N THR A 355 14.85 4.85 27.82
CA THR A 355 13.67 5.45 27.18
C THR A 355 13.34 4.91 25.80
N GLY A 356 14.31 4.36 25.08
CA GLY A 356 14.07 3.72 23.76
C GLY A 356 13.31 2.40 23.87
N GLN A 357 13.61 1.59 24.87
CA GLN A 357 12.93 0.33 25.13
C GLN A 357 11.52 0.58 25.66
N ASP A 358 11.34 1.51 26.57
CA ASP A 358 10.02 1.92 27.08
C ASP A 358 9.09 2.39 25.97
N LEU A 359 9.58 3.11 24.96
CA LEU A 359 8.80 3.55 23.81
C LEU A 359 8.34 2.38 22.94
N GLU A 360 9.21 1.41 22.67
CA GLU A 360 8.84 0.22 21.90
C GLU A 360 7.82 -0.66 22.66
N GLU A 361 7.98 -0.84 23.98
CA GLU A 361 6.99 -1.49 24.83
C GLU A 361 5.64 -0.77 24.77
N LEU A 362 5.64 0.55 24.81
CA LEU A 362 4.43 1.34 24.76
C LEU A 362 3.68 1.26 23.41
N LYS A 363 4.43 1.22 22.31
CA LYS A 363 3.87 0.97 20.97
C LYS A 363 3.18 -0.38 20.90
N ILE A 364 3.80 -1.42 21.43
CA ILE A 364 3.22 -2.76 21.46
C ILE A 364 1.99 -2.79 22.38
N ALA A 365 2.07 -2.18 23.54
CA ALA A 365 0.95 -2.06 24.49
C ALA A 365 -0.26 -1.35 23.84
N LEU A 366 -0.04 -0.24 23.14
CA LEU A 366 -1.08 0.48 22.40
C LEU A 366 -1.73 -0.39 21.32
N TRP A 367 -0.92 -1.11 20.53
CA TRP A 367 -1.44 -2.03 19.52
C TRP A 367 -2.25 -3.19 20.14
N VAL A 368 -1.89 -3.69 21.31
CA VAL A 368 -2.69 -4.69 22.04
C VAL A 368 -4.01 -4.10 22.52
N VAL A 369 -4.02 -2.84 22.95
CA VAL A 369 -5.25 -2.09 23.33
C VAL A 369 -6.17 -1.89 22.13
N ASP A 370 -5.61 -1.52 20.96
CA ASP A 370 -6.36 -1.35 19.71
C ASP A 370 -5.57 -1.90 18.52
N SER A 371 -5.93 -3.11 18.12
CA SER A 371 -5.29 -3.82 17.01
C SER A 371 -5.42 -3.14 15.64
N ASN A 372 -6.31 -2.16 15.47
CA ASN A 372 -6.44 -1.38 14.25
C ASN A 372 -5.30 -0.36 14.09
N ILE A 373 -4.64 0.02 15.20
CA ILE A 373 -3.45 0.88 15.18
C ILE A 373 -2.23 -0.01 14.91
N THR A 374 -2.03 -0.38 13.65
CA THR A 374 -0.88 -1.22 13.24
C THR A 374 0.39 -0.39 13.11
N ASN A 375 1.51 -0.94 13.60
CA ASN A 375 2.81 -0.28 13.60
C ASN A 375 2.77 1.14 14.21
N PRO A 376 2.28 1.27 15.48
CA PRO A 376 2.10 2.58 16.12
C PRO A 376 3.40 3.36 16.20
N ASP A 377 3.29 4.68 16.05
CA ASP A 377 4.38 5.62 16.27
C ASP A 377 4.09 6.50 17.51
N LEU A 378 4.97 7.46 17.76
CA LEU A 378 4.82 8.37 18.91
C LEU A 378 3.56 9.25 18.76
N GLU A 379 3.18 9.60 17.54
CA GLU A 379 1.97 10.37 17.26
C GLU A 379 0.72 9.57 17.62
N ASP A 380 0.70 8.28 17.31
CA ASP A 380 -0.41 7.39 17.68
C ASP A 380 -0.56 7.27 19.21
N ILE A 381 0.56 7.16 19.94
CA ILE A 381 0.56 7.14 21.41
C ILE A 381 -0.01 8.46 21.96
N THR A 382 0.50 9.60 21.47
CA THR A 382 0.03 10.92 21.90
C THR A 382 -1.45 11.13 21.57
N ASN A 383 -1.89 10.72 20.38
CA ASN A 383 -3.30 10.82 19.97
C ASN A 383 -4.22 9.97 20.83
N PHE A 384 -3.77 8.77 21.22
CA PHE A 384 -4.56 7.90 22.08
C PHE A 384 -4.64 8.39 23.52
N THR A 385 -3.52 8.88 24.07
CA THR A 385 -3.40 9.25 25.49
C THR A 385 -3.77 10.71 25.77
N GLY A 386 -3.66 11.59 24.76
CA GLY A 386 -3.89 13.03 24.91
C GLY A 386 -2.77 13.76 25.64
N THR A 387 -1.63 13.12 25.88
CA THR A 387 -0.46 13.70 26.59
C THR A 387 0.83 13.44 25.84
N ASN A 388 1.82 14.34 26.04
CA ASN A 388 3.18 14.18 25.51
C ASN A 388 4.15 13.58 26.56
N SER A 389 3.67 13.26 27.75
CA SER A 389 4.46 12.62 28.81
C SER A 389 4.46 11.10 28.61
N LEU A 390 5.65 10.51 28.57
CA LEU A 390 5.80 9.05 28.43
C LEU A 390 5.22 8.31 29.64
N GLU A 391 5.45 8.82 30.85
CA GLU A 391 4.96 8.22 32.10
C GLU A 391 3.42 8.25 32.18
N GLU A 392 2.82 9.41 31.83
CA GLU A 392 1.35 9.52 31.80
C GLU A 392 0.78 8.64 30.69
N SER A 393 1.38 8.58 29.53
CA SER A 393 0.98 7.71 28.41
C SER A 393 1.04 6.23 28.81
N LYS A 394 2.11 5.83 29.52
CA LYS A 394 2.28 4.48 30.05
C LYS A 394 1.12 4.13 30.98
N LYS A 395 0.82 5.00 31.95
CA LYS A 395 -0.30 4.79 32.89
C LYS A 395 -1.64 4.63 32.16
N ILE A 396 -1.96 5.55 31.24
CA ILE A 396 -3.23 5.53 30.48
C ILE A 396 -3.36 4.26 29.64
N ILE A 397 -2.30 3.84 28.94
CA ILE A 397 -2.32 2.64 28.09
C ILE A 397 -2.43 1.37 28.95
N PHE A 398 -1.71 1.30 30.09
CA PHE A 398 -1.79 0.14 30.98
C PHE A 398 -3.15 0.06 31.67
N ASP A 399 -3.73 1.17 32.13
CA ASP A 399 -5.12 1.21 32.62
C ASP A 399 -6.12 0.73 31.53
N ALA A 400 -5.85 1.02 30.26
CA ALA A 400 -6.68 0.54 29.15
C ALA A 400 -6.50 -0.97 28.89
N LEU A 401 -5.28 -1.51 29.04
CA LEU A 401 -5.01 -2.96 28.95
C LEU A 401 -5.77 -3.71 30.03
N GLU A 402 -5.75 -3.23 31.29
CA GLU A 402 -6.48 -3.83 32.41
C GLU A 402 -7.99 -3.82 32.16
N LYS A 403 -8.56 -2.64 31.85
CA LYS A 403 -10.00 -2.49 31.55
C LYS A 403 -10.47 -3.38 30.39
N LYS A 404 -9.59 -3.67 29.42
CA LYS A 404 -9.87 -4.54 28.28
C LYS A 404 -9.51 -6.00 28.56
N GLU A 405 -9.07 -6.38 29.75
CA GLU A 405 -8.61 -7.73 30.08
C GLU A 405 -7.52 -8.26 29.12
N SER A 406 -6.62 -7.39 28.70
CA SER A 406 -5.61 -7.69 27.68
C SER A 406 -4.17 -7.67 28.23
N ILE A 407 -4.01 -7.53 29.56
CA ILE A 407 -2.70 -7.45 30.21
C ILE A 407 -1.88 -8.74 29.99
N PHE A 408 -2.53 -9.92 30.03
CA PHE A 408 -1.89 -11.20 29.74
C PHE A 408 -1.30 -11.23 28.32
N ILE A 409 -2.03 -10.71 27.34
CA ILE A 409 -1.54 -10.66 25.95
C ILE A 409 -0.27 -9.82 25.88
N PHE A 410 -0.22 -8.71 26.59
CA PHE A 410 0.94 -7.83 26.60
C PHE A 410 2.12 -8.42 27.38
N GLU A 411 1.92 -8.77 28.67
CA GLU A 411 3.01 -9.18 29.56
C GLU A 411 3.53 -10.61 29.28
N ASP A 412 2.65 -11.55 28.92
CA ASP A 412 3.02 -12.96 28.79
C ASP A 412 3.27 -13.38 27.32
N ILE A 413 2.76 -12.64 26.34
CA ILE A 413 2.92 -12.99 24.92
C ILE A 413 3.78 -11.95 24.19
N GLU A 414 3.37 -10.67 24.15
CA GLU A 414 3.96 -9.70 23.24
C GLU A 414 5.30 -9.12 23.76
N LYS A 415 5.36 -8.72 25.01
CA LYS A 415 6.57 -8.15 25.62
C LYS A 415 7.75 -9.13 25.62
N PRO A 416 7.57 -10.42 26.00
CA PRO A 416 8.68 -11.39 25.98
C PRO A 416 9.24 -11.63 24.57
N ILE A 417 8.44 -11.50 23.52
CA ILE A 417 8.88 -11.74 22.14
C ILE A 417 9.82 -10.66 21.62
N MET A 418 9.81 -9.46 22.18
CA MET A 418 10.70 -8.36 21.77
C MET A 418 12.18 -8.82 21.78
N SER A 419 12.61 -9.47 22.86
CA SER A 419 13.98 -9.96 22.98
C SER A 419 14.30 -11.09 22.00
N VAL A 420 13.34 -11.97 21.73
CA VAL A 420 13.49 -13.06 20.76
C VAL A 420 13.63 -12.51 19.33
N ILE A 421 12.77 -11.56 18.96
CA ILE A 421 12.84 -10.91 17.64
C ILE A 421 14.18 -10.19 17.46
N LYS A 422 14.64 -9.46 18.49
CA LYS A 422 15.93 -8.78 18.44
C LYS A 422 17.08 -9.76 18.16
N LYS A 423 17.12 -10.90 18.85
CA LYS A 423 18.12 -11.96 18.61
C LYS A 423 18.03 -12.52 17.18
N MET A 424 16.80 -12.71 16.65
CA MET A 424 16.59 -13.17 15.27
C MET A 424 17.14 -12.15 14.25
N GLU A 425 16.83 -10.89 14.44
CA GLU A 425 17.27 -9.79 13.56
C GLU A 425 18.79 -9.63 13.62
N GLU A 426 19.40 -9.68 14.81
CA GLU A 426 20.85 -9.60 15.01
C GLU A 426 21.59 -10.80 14.40
N ARG A 427 21.02 -12.01 14.49
CA ARG A 427 21.61 -13.22 13.91
C ARG A 427 21.54 -13.18 12.37
N GLY A 428 20.42 -12.79 11.80
CA GLY A 428 20.18 -12.83 10.36
C GLY A 428 20.30 -14.24 9.76
N VAL A 429 20.11 -14.36 8.45
CA VAL A 429 20.14 -15.64 7.71
C VAL A 429 21.30 -15.68 6.73
N LEU A 430 22.09 -16.74 6.69
CA LEU A 430 23.21 -16.91 5.78
C LEU A 430 22.70 -17.09 4.34
N ILE A 431 23.23 -16.31 3.40
CA ILE A 431 22.80 -16.30 1.99
C ILE A 431 23.92 -16.74 1.06
N GLY A 432 23.62 -17.69 0.20
CA GLY A 432 24.46 -18.09 -0.93
C GLY A 432 24.39 -17.08 -2.06
N THR A 433 25.08 -15.95 -1.94
CA THR A 433 25.01 -14.83 -2.90
C THR A 433 25.41 -15.21 -4.30
N GLU A 434 26.41 -16.09 -4.47
CA GLU A 434 26.84 -16.58 -5.79
C GLU A 434 25.77 -17.47 -6.45
N PHE A 435 25.06 -18.27 -5.66
CA PHE A 435 23.92 -19.05 -6.14
C PHE A 435 22.83 -18.13 -6.71
N LEU A 436 22.47 -17.05 -6.00
CA LEU A 436 21.47 -16.09 -6.45
C LEU A 436 21.91 -15.35 -7.73
N LYS A 437 23.18 -14.97 -7.83
CA LYS A 437 23.73 -14.36 -9.07
C LYS A 437 23.62 -15.29 -10.27
N ASN A 438 23.89 -16.57 -10.09
CA ASN A 438 23.77 -17.58 -11.15
C ASN A 438 22.32 -17.82 -11.51
N LEU A 439 21.43 -17.87 -10.52
CA LEU A 439 19.98 -18.00 -10.71
C LEU A 439 19.41 -16.79 -11.47
N SER A 440 19.86 -15.56 -11.15
CA SER A 440 19.51 -14.33 -11.87
C SER A 440 19.84 -14.42 -13.35
N LYS A 441 21.07 -14.86 -13.70
CA LYS A 441 21.48 -15.04 -15.10
C LYS A 441 20.58 -16.04 -15.83
N ASN A 442 20.30 -17.18 -15.19
CA ASN A 442 19.44 -18.21 -15.78
C ASN A 442 18.01 -17.72 -16.00
N TYR A 443 17.39 -17.11 -14.98
CA TYR A 443 16.02 -16.65 -15.07
C TYR A 443 15.88 -15.47 -16.04
N SER A 444 16.88 -14.57 -16.11
CA SER A 444 16.90 -13.49 -17.09
C SER A 444 16.94 -14.00 -18.53
N LYS A 445 17.65 -15.11 -18.79
CA LYS A 445 17.63 -15.77 -20.11
C LYS A 445 16.24 -16.32 -20.43
N ILE A 446 15.63 -17.06 -19.50
CA ILE A 446 14.28 -17.62 -19.68
C ILE A 446 13.24 -16.51 -19.89
N ILE A 447 13.33 -15.41 -19.14
CA ILE A 447 12.44 -14.24 -19.29
C ILE A 447 12.53 -13.66 -20.69
N LYS A 448 13.74 -13.51 -21.26
CA LYS A 448 13.94 -13.03 -22.64
C LYS A 448 13.35 -14.00 -23.66
N ASP A 449 13.57 -15.29 -23.48
CA ASP A 449 13.02 -16.32 -24.38
C ASP A 449 11.47 -16.34 -24.31
N LEU A 450 10.89 -16.17 -23.13
CA LEU A 450 9.44 -16.03 -22.94
C LEU A 450 8.90 -14.77 -23.61
N GLU A 451 9.57 -13.64 -23.46
CA GLU A 451 9.17 -12.39 -24.09
C GLU A 451 9.09 -12.51 -25.62
N GLN A 452 10.09 -13.14 -26.25
CA GLN A 452 10.07 -13.42 -27.68
C GLN A 452 8.90 -14.32 -28.10
N LYS A 453 8.64 -15.39 -27.34
CA LYS A 453 7.48 -16.28 -27.60
C LYS A 453 6.15 -15.54 -27.45
N ILE A 454 6.04 -14.68 -26.44
CA ILE A 454 4.84 -13.85 -26.23
C ILE A 454 4.63 -12.90 -27.41
N TRP A 455 5.68 -12.28 -27.93
CA TRP A 455 5.58 -11.44 -29.12
C TRP A 455 5.20 -12.20 -30.38
N GLN A 456 5.72 -13.41 -30.56
CA GLN A 456 5.32 -14.30 -31.66
C GLN A 456 3.82 -14.65 -31.59
N GLU A 457 3.33 -15.05 -30.40
CA GLU A 457 1.91 -15.34 -30.19
C GLU A 457 1.01 -14.10 -30.32
N ALA A 458 1.50 -12.93 -29.96
CA ALA A 458 0.80 -11.66 -30.07
C ALA A 458 0.82 -11.09 -31.50
N GLY A 459 1.80 -11.50 -32.35
CA GLY A 459 2.05 -10.89 -33.66
C GLY A 459 2.47 -9.43 -33.61
N VAL A 460 3.03 -8.98 -32.46
CA VAL A 460 3.53 -7.61 -32.23
C VAL A 460 4.46 -7.57 -31.03
N GLU A 461 5.54 -6.77 -31.10
CA GLU A 461 6.40 -6.48 -29.98
C GLU A 461 5.75 -5.43 -29.07
N PHE A 462 5.75 -5.68 -27.75
CA PHE A 462 5.23 -4.78 -26.73
C PHE A 462 5.90 -5.02 -25.39
N ASN A 463 5.75 -4.12 -24.42
CA ASN A 463 6.24 -4.32 -23.06
C ASN A 463 5.30 -5.26 -22.28
N VAL A 464 5.70 -6.53 -22.17
CA VAL A 464 4.92 -7.58 -21.48
C VAL A 464 4.71 -7.26 -19.99
N ALA A 465 5.63 -6.53 -19.36
CA ALA A 465 5.52 -6.09 -17.98
C ALA A 465 4.50 -4.96 -17.79
N SER A 466 4.07 -4.27 -18.85
CA SER A 466 3.06 -3.22 -18.80
C SER A 466 1.65 -3.80 -18.78
N PRO A 467 0.87 -3.65 -17.67
CA PRO A 467 -0.50 -4.15 -17.62
C PRO A 467 -1.41 -3.55 -18.70
N LYS A 468 -1.15 -2.29 -19.10
CA LYS A 468 -1.90 -1.59 -20.14
C LYS A 468 -1.66 -2.21 -21.52
N GLN A 469 -0.40 -2.28 -21.95
CA GLN A 469 -0.06 -2.86 -23.27
C GLN A 469 -0.46 -4.33 -23.37
N LEU A 470 -0.26 -5.09 -22.29
CA LEU A 470 -0.75 -6.47 -22.22
C LEU A 470 -2.26 -6.55 -22.36
N GLY A 471 -3.01 -5.65 -21.72
CA GLY A 471 -4.45 -5.58 -21.83
C GLY A 471 -4.91 -5.28 -23.27
N GLU A 472 -4.30 -4.31 -23.93
CA GLU A 472 -4.53 -3.97 -25.34
C GLU A 472 -4.31 -5.19 -26.26
N VAL A 473 -3.21 -5.91 -26.06
CA VAL A 473 -2.91 -7.12 -26.85
C VAL A 473 -3.93 -8.24 -26.59
N LEU A 474 -4.19 -8.55 -25.31
CA LEU A 474 -5.06 -9.69 -24.99
C LEU A 474 -6.53 -9.43 -25.33
N PHE A 475 -7.04 -8.24 -25.04
CA PHE A 475 -8.45 -7.96 -25.09
C PHE A 475 -8.93 -7.26 -26.36
N GLU A 476 -8.08 -6.44 -26.98
CA GLU A 476 -8.42 -5.67 -28.18
C GLU A 476 -7.91 -6.38 -29.43
N LYS A 477 -6.62 -6.78 -29.46
CA LYS A 477 -6.04 -7.43 -30.63
C LYS A 477 -6.42 -8.91 -30.75
N LEU A 478 -6.30 -9.69 -29.65
CA LEU A 478 -6.62 -11.13 -29.65
C LEU A 478 -8.08 -11.43 -29.27
N GLY A 479 -8.85 -10.44 -28.85
CA GLY A 479 -10.27 -10.56 -28.54
C GLY A 479 -10.62 -11.51 -27.38
N LEU A 480 -9.65 -11.79 -26.49
CA LEU A 480 -9.85 -12.76 -25.40
C LEU A 480 -10.82 -12.21 -24.35
N THR A 481 -11.84 -12.97 -24.01
CA THR A 481 -12.84 -12.58 -23.02
C THR A 481 -13.34 -13.77 -22.22
N VAL A 482 -13.65 -13.55 -20.95
CA VAL A 482 -14.34 -14.54 -20.09
C VAL A 482 -15.55 -13.91 -19.44
N LYS A 483 -16.54 -14.76 -19.11
CA LYS A 483 -17.72 -14.31 -18.36
C LYS A 483 -17.28 -13.74 -17.00
N TYR A 484 -17.85 -12.60 -16.59
CA TYR A 484 -17.60 -11.93 -15.30
C TYR A 484 -16.14 -11.48 -15.11
N GLN A 485 -15.45 -11.10 -16.19
CA GLN A 485 -14.10 -10.56 -16.10
C GLN A 485 -14.10 -9.24 -15.29
N LYS A 486 -13.26 -9.18 -14.28
CA LYS A 486 -13.11 -7.97 -13.45
C LYS A 486 -12.50 -6.85 -14.28
N LYS A 487 -12.99 -5.65 -14.03
CA LYS A 487 -12.40 -4.41 -14.56
C LYS A 487 -11.49 -3.78 -13.50
N THR A 488 -10.54 -2.99 -13.95
CA THR A 488 -9.74 -2.11 -13.09
C THR A 488 -10.58 -0.92 -12.63
N SER A 489 -10.07 -0.14 -11.68
CA SER A 489 -10.70 1.14 -11.29
C SER A 489 -10.86 2.13 -12.45
N THR A 490 -10.06 1.99 -13.50
CA THR A 490 -10.14 2.79 -14.73
C THR A 490 -11.08 2.19 -15.79
N GLY A 491 -11.86 1.16 -15.46
CA GLY A 491 -12.82 0.51 -16.38
C GLY A 491 -12.20 -0.48 -17.38
N ALA A 492 -10.86 -0.53 -17.52
CA ALA A 492 -10.19 -1.49 -18.40
C ALA A 492 -10.31 -2.92 -17.85
N LYS A 493 -10.32 -3.92 -18.75
CA LYS A 493 -10.30 -5.33 -18.33
C LYS A 493 -9.01 -5.62 -17.53
N SER A 494 -9.17 -6.29 -16.39
CA SER A 494 -8.04 -6.57 -15.50
C SER A 494 -7.14 -7.67 -16.05
N THR A 495 -5.82 -7.42 -16.06
CA THR A 495 -4.78 -8.42 -16.37
C THR A 495 -4.17 -9.03 -15.10
N LYS A 496 -4.83 -8.92 -13.92
CA LYS A 496 -4.36 -9.57 -12.69
C LYS A 496 -4.25 -11.07 -12.90
N GLU A 497 -3.34 -11.71 -12.19
CA GLU A 497 -3.09 -13.15 -12.27
C GLU A 497 -4.37 -13.98 -12.18
N SER A 498 -5.23 -13.66 -11.19
CA SER A 498 -6.51 -14.35 -11.00
C SER A 498 -7.46 -14.24 -12.20
N GLU A 499 -7.37 -13.19 -13.00
CA GLU A 499 -8.17 -13.04 -14.23
C GLU A 499 -7.52 -13.75 -15.41
N LEU A 500 -6.18 -13.73 -15.51
CA LEU A 500 -5.45 -14.49 -16.53
C LEU A 500 -5.61 -16.00 -16.33
N GLN A 501 -5.61 -16.51 -15.09
CA GLN A 501 -5.84 -17.92 -14.80
C GLN A 501 -7.18 -18.43 -15.36
N LYS A 502 -8.23 -17.60 -15.37
CA LYS A 502 -9.54 -17.96 -15.97
C LYS A 502 -9.47 -18.12 -17.49
N MET A 503 -8.44 -17.58 -18.12
CA MET A 503 -8.22 -17.58 -19.58
C MET A 503 -7.12 -18.54 -20.00
N LYS A 504 -6.58 -19.36 -19.09
CA LYS A 504 -5.40 -20.18 -19.31
C LYS A 504 -5.52 -21.08 -20.55
N ASP A 505 -6.71 -21.61 -20.79
CA ASP A 505 -6.97 -22.55 -21.87
C ASP A 505 -7.53 -21.87 -23.14
N LEU A 506 -7.70 -20.53 -23.15
CA LEU A 506 -8.25 -19.81 -24.29
C LEU A 506 -7.22 -19.49 -25.38
N HIS A 507 -5.94 -19.29 -25.00
CA HIS A 507 -4.88 -18.94 -25.96
C HIS A 507 -3.49 -19.27 -25.39
N PRO A 508 -2.54 -19.76 -26.22
CA PRO A 508 -1.18 -20.12 -25.78
C PRO A 508 -0.38 -18.98 -25.12
N ILE A 509 -0.70 -17.74 -25.46
CA ILE A 509 -0.06 -16.55 -24.86
C ILE A 509 -0.27 -16.46 -23.34
N ILE A 510 -1.39 -16.95 -22.82
CA ILE A 510 -1.74 -16.76 -21.40
C ILE A 510 -0.79 -17.51 -20.44
N PRO A 511 -0.53 -18.82 -20.64
CA PRO A 511 0.48 -19.52 -19.84
C PRO A 511 1.86 -18.85 -19.90
N LEU A 512 2.28 -18.39 -21.08
CA LEU A 512 3.57 -17.71 -21.26
C LEU A 512 3.65 -16.40 -20.47
N VAL A 513 2.58 -15.60 -20.48
CA VAL A 513 2.48 -14.35 -19.71
C VAL A 513 2.50 -14.63 -18.21
N LEU A 514 1.79 -15.66 -17.74
CA LEU A 514 1.79 -16.04 -16.33
C LEU A 514 3.20 -16.45 -15.87
N GLU A 515 3.89 -17.26 -16.68
CA GLU A 515 5.27 -17.69 -16.39
C GLU A 515 6.26 -16.52 -16.43
N PHE A 516 6.16 -15.63 -17.43
CA PHE A 516 6.95 -14.41 -17.51
C PHE A 516 6.81 -13.54 -16.25
N ARG A 517 5.57 -13.33 -15.79
CA ARG A 517 5.29 -12.51 -14.60
C ARG A 517 5.81 -13.15 -13.32
N GLU A 518 5.65 -14.45 -13.16
CA GLU A 518 6.19 -15.18 -12.03
C GLU A 518 7.71 -14.99 -11.93
N LEU A 519 8.45 -15.31 -13.00
CA LEU A 519 9.91 -15.18 -13.05
C LEU A 519 10.37 -13.74 -12.86
N SER A 520 9.74 -12.78 -13.53
CA SER A 520 10.08 -11.36 -13.41
C SER A 520 9.91 -10.86 -11.98
N LYS A 521 8.83 -11.28 -11.29
CA LYS A 521 8.60 -10.96 -9.88
C LYS A 521 9.67 -11.58 -8.98
N LEU A 522 10.02 -12.86 -9.20
CA LEU A 522 11.04 -13.53 -8.41
C LEU A 522 12.41 -12.86 -8.55
N VAL A 523 12.80 -12.51 -9.78
CA VAL A 523 14.07 -11.83 -10.06
C VAL A 523 14.09 -10.44 -9.43
N SER A 524 13.10 -9.61 -9.70
CA SER A 524 13.08 -8.22 -9.25
C SER A 524 12.85 -8.03 -7.76
N THR A 525 12.14 -8.96 -7.09
CA THR A 525 11.78 -8.82 -5.68
C THR A 525 12.78 -9.50 -4.74
N TYR A 526 13.36 -10.62 -5.14
CA TYR A 526 14.20 -11.45 -4.27
C TYR A 526 15.60 -11.70 -4.81
N ILE A 527 15.72 -12.20 -6.05
CA ILE A 527 17.00 -12.73 -6.56
C ILE A 527 18.04 -11.62 -6.72
N ASP A 528 17.70 -10.50 -7.34
CA ASP A 528 18.61 -9.37 -7.57
C ASP A 528 18.81 -8.46 -6.35
N PRO A 529 17.78 -8.19 -5.49
CA PRO A 529 17.95 -7.34 -4.33
C PRO A 529 18.71 -8.01 -3.18
N ILE A 530 18.40 -9.28 -2.83
CA ILE A 530 18.95 -9.95 -1.65
C ILE A 530 20.49 -9.92 -1.59
N PRO A 531 21.25 -10.19 -2.68
CA PRO A 531 22.72 -10.12 -2.63
C PRO A 531 23.31 -8.75 -2.32
N LYS A 532 22.50 -7.68 -2.43
CA LYS A 532 22.90 -6.29 -2.13
C LYS A 532 22.54 -5.87 -0.70
N MET A 533 21.78 -6.71 0.02
CA MET A 533 21.24 -6.42 1.36
C MET A 533 21.94 -7.20 2.46
N VAL A 534 22.84 -8.13 2.11
CA VAL A 534 23.61 -8.90 3.07
C VAL A 534 24.76 -8.08 3.67
N ASP A 535 25.16 -8.42 4.88
CA ASP A 535 26.34 -7.86 5.56
C ASP A 535 27.67 -8.49 5.05
N SER A 536 28.78 -8.16 5.73
CA SER A 536 30.12 -8.68 5.41
C SER A 536 30.23 -10.21 5.52
N ASP A 537 29.41 -10.83 6.36
CA ASP A 537 29.39 -12.27 6.62
C ASP A 537 28.36 -13.00 5.75
N ASN A 538 27.82 -12.32 4.72
CA ASN A 538 26.74 -12.77 3.85
C ASN A 538 25.43 -13.10 4.61
N ARG A 539 25.16 -12.44 5.73
CA ARG A 539 23.90 -12.60 6.44
C ARG A 539 22.90 -11.52 6.07
N LEU A 540 21.68 -11.95 5.84
CA LEU A 540 20.53 -11.09 5.53
C LEU A 540 19.74 -10.81 6.82
N HIS A 541 19.65 -9.55 7.20
CA HIS A 541 18.94 -9.09 8.38
C HIS A 541 17.59 -8.50 7.97
N THR A 542 16.56 -9.37 7.86
CA THR A 542 15.20 -8.89 7.66
C THR A 542 14.67 -8.29 8.96
N LYS A 543 13.83 -7.25 8.84
CA LYS A 543 13.18 -6.67 10.02
C LYS A 543 11.81 -7.29 10.23
N PHE A 544 11.54 -7.77 11.45
CA PHE A 544 10.23 -8.29 11.87
C PHE A 544 9.42 -7.21 12.55
N ILE A 545 8.20 -6.99 12.08
CA ILE A 545 7.26 -6.03 12.66
C ILE A 545 6.23 -6.80 13.47
N GLN A 546 6.34 -6.74 14.78
CA GLN A 546 5.47 -7.43 15.72
C GLN A 546 4.04 -6.90 15.66
N THR A 547 3.88 -5.59 15.48
CA THR A 547 2.60 -4.87 15.44
C THR A 547 2.04 -4.69 14.02
N GLY A 548 2.60 -5.39 13.02
CA GLY A 548 2.32 -5.16 11.60
C GLY A 548 0.97 -5.65 11.10
N THR A 549 0.19 -6.38 11.91
CA THR A 549 -1.11 -6.92 11.51
C THR A 549 -2.16 -6.74 12.60
N THR A 550 -3.44 -6.76 12.20
CA THR A 550 -4.57 -6.68 13.15
C THR A 550 -4.88 -8.02 13.86
N THR A 551 -4.25 -9.12 13.44
CA THR A 551 -4.53 -10.48 13.95
C THR A 551 -3.50 -11.00 14.94
N GLY A 552 -2.43 -10.27 15.22
CA GLY A 552 -1.33 -10.74 16.05
C GLY A 552 -0.20 -11.44 15.29
N ARG A 553 -0.36 -11.74 13.99
CA ARG A 553 0.75 -12.25 13.17
C ARG A 553 1.83 -11.19 13.01
N MET A 554 3.10 -11.61 12.99
CA MET A 554 4.21 -10.74 12.64
C MET A 554 4.26 -10.49 11.13
N ALA A 555 4.82 -9.37 10.73
CA ALA A 555 5.17 -9.07 9.34
C ALA A 555 6.69 -9.00 9.19
N SER A 556 7.20 -9.20 7.97
CA SER A 556 8.63 -9.09 7.65
C SER A 556 8.81 -8.07 6.53
N ILE A 557 9.83 -7.22 6.66
CA ILE A 557 10.18 -6.19 5.66
C ILE A 557 11.70 -6.11 5.47
N ASN A 558 12.10 -5.59 4.33
CA ASN A 558 13.50 -5.30 3.97
C ASN A 558 14.45 -6.53 4.02
N PRO A 559 14.16 -7.61 3.26
CA PRO A 559 13.00 -7.88 2.40
C PRO A 559 11.88 -8.63 3.14
N ASN A 560 10.67 -8.70 2.55
CA ASN A 560 9.61 -9.55 3.08
C ASN A 560 9.88 -11.03 2.72
N LEU A 561 10.46 -11.78 3.65
CA LEU A 561 10.79 -13.20 3.48
C LEU A 561 9.58 -14.12 3.63
N GLN A 562 8.51 -13.66 4.29
CA GLN A 562 7.28 -14.44 4.47
C GLN A 562 6.48 -14.64 3.17
N ASN A 563 6.78 -13.83 2.13
CA ASN A 563 6.11 -13.89 0.84
C ASN A 563 6.91 -14.63 -0.26
N ILE A 564 8.02 -15.29 0.08
CA ILE A 564 8.75 -16.14 -0.88
C ILE A 564 7.84 -17.33 -1.25
N PRO A 565 7.49 -17.52 -2.54
CA PRO A 565 6.52 -18.54 -2.94
C PRO A 565 6.92 -19.95 -2.52
N VAL A 566 5.98 -20.68 -1.90
CA VAL A 566 6.14 -22.08 -1.49
C VAL A 566 5.56 -23.04 -2.54
N GLY A 567 4.52 -22.61 -3.25
CA GLY A 567 3.71 -23.45 -4.13
C GLY A 567 4.31 -23.69 -5.51
N SER A 568 5.28 -22.88 -5.96
CA SER A 568 5.89 -23.05 -7.28
C SER A 568 7.29 -23.66 -7.18
N GLU A 569 7.65 -24.52 -8.11
CA GLU A 569 8.99 -25.10 -8.18
C GLU A 569 10.09 -24.03 -8.33
N LYS A 570 9.79 -22.93 -9.07
CA LYS A 570 10.70 -21.81 -9.25
C LYS A 570 10.93 -21.02 -7.96
N GLY A 571 9.88 -20.86 -7.15
CA GLY A 571 9.98 -20.24 -5.82
C GLY A 571 10.79 -21.08 -4.84
N LYS A 572 10.61 -22.39 -4.85
CA LYS A 572 11.38 -23.34 -4.02
C LYS A 572 12.89 -23.28 -4.30
N VAL A 573 13.27 -23.06 -5.56
CA VAL A 573 14.70 -22.94 -5.93
C VAL A 573 15.36 -21.77 -5.21
N ILE A 574 14.67 -20.64 -5.00
CA ILE A 574 15.19 -19.46 -4.29
C ILE A 574 15.57 -19.83 -2.85
N ARG A 575 14.79 -20.69 -2.20
CA ARG A 575 15.02 -21.12 -0.82
C ARG A 575 16.34 -21.84 -0.64
N LYS A 576 16.91 -22.47 -1.69
CA LYS A 576 18.24 -23.08 -1.67
C LYS A 576 19.38 -22.07 -1.46
N ALA A 577 19.08 -20.77 -1.63
CA ALA A 577 20.05 -19.73 -1.31
C ALA A 577 20.20 -19.44 0.19
N PHE A 578 19.27 -19.91 1.02
CA PHE A 578 19.27 -19.72 2.48
C PHE A 578 19.95 -20.92 3.13
N LEU A 579 21.17 -20.73 3.60
CA LEU A 579 22.09 -21.80 3.96
C LEU A 579 22.26 -21.94 5.46
N ALA A 580 22.63 -23.14 5.90
CA ALA A 580 23.22 -23.35 7.21
C ALA A 580 24.71 -22.99 7.18
N PRO A 581 25.28 -22.36 8.23
CA PRO A 581 26.73 -22.20 8.34
C PRO A 581 27.43 -23.53 8.61
N LYS A 582 28.72 -23.60 8.32
CA LYS A 582 29.53 -24.83 8.55
C LYS A 582 29.45 -25.27 10.02
N GLY A 583 29.14 -26.54 10.23
CA GLY A 583 28.98 -27.14 11.57
C GLY A 583 27.56 -26.94 12.16
N PHE A 584 26.63 -26.49 11.32
CA PHE A 584 25.20 -26.31 11.66
C PHE A 584 24.32 -26.90 10.57
N LYS A 585 23.07 -27.18 10.92
CA LYS A 585 21.98 -27.45 9.97
C LYS A 585 20.83 -26.53 10.25
N LEU A 586 20.04 -26.31 9.21
CA LEU A 586 18.71 -25.69 9.37
C LEU A 586 17.73 -26.75 9.88
N ALA A 587 16.93 -26.39 10.86
CA ALA A 587 15.85 -27.21 11.38
C ALA A 587 14.54 -26.41 11.31
N ALA A 588 13.58 -26.89 10.52
CA ALA A 588 12.26 -26.27 10.38
C ALA A 588 11.24 -27.05 11.21
N PHE A 589 10.39 -26.31 11.94
CA PHE A 589 9.30 -26.84 12.76
C PHE A 589 8.00 -26.19 12.30
N ASP A 590 7.12 -26.98 11.66
CA ASP A 590 5.86 -26.51 11.08
C ASP A 590 4.66 -27.11 11.82
N TYR A 591 3.74 -26.26 12.25
CA TYR A 591 2.51 -26.71 12.89
C TYR A 591 1.58 -27.38 11.90
N SER A 592 1.23 -28.62 12.15
CA SER A 592 0.32 -29.37 11.28
C SER A 592 -1.12 -28.93 11.45
N GLN A 593 -1.66 -28.28 10.42
CA GLN A 593 -3.09 -27.91 10.33
C GLN A 593 -3.58 -27.12 11.56
N ILE A 594 -2.74 -26.24 12.12
CA ILE A 594 -3.01 -25.55 13.40
C ILE A 594 -4.35 -24.82 13.42
N GLU A 595 -4.71 -24.12 12.33
CA GLU A 595 -5.97 -23.35 12.27
C GLU A 595 -7.20 -24.26 12.32
N LEU A 596 -7.16 -25.45 11.72
CA LEU A 596 -8.25 -26.43 11.81
C LEU A 596 -8.35 -27.05 13.20
N ARG A 597 -7.22 -27.32 13.86
CA ARG A 597 -7.19 -27.79 15.27
C ARG A 597 -7.74 -26.72 16.21
N ILE A 598 -7.35 -25.47 16.02
CA ILE A 598 -7.89 -24.33 16.77
C ILE A 598 -9.40 -24.17 16.53
N ALA A 599 -9.86 -24.36 15.28
CA ALA A 599 -11.29 -24.32 14.97
C ALA A 599 -12.06 -25.42 15.72
N ALA A 600 -11.51 -26.64 15.80
CA ALA A 600 -12.09 -27.72 16.60
C ALA A 600 -12.16 -27.35 18.09
N ILE A 601 -11.08 -26.80 18.64
CA ILE A 601 -10.99 -26.37 20.05
C ILE A 601 -11.99 -25.24 20.35
N LEU A 602 -12.02 -24.20 19.54
CA LEU A 602 -12.86 -23.02 19.77
C LEU A 602 -14.35 -23.31 19.56
N SER A 603 -14.68 -24.21 18.63
CA SER A 603 -16.07 -24.59 18.35
C SER A 603 -16.62 -25.66 19.29
N GLY A 604 -15.76 -26.49 19.86
CA GLY A 604 -16.15 -27.69 20.58
C GLY A 604 -16.89 -28.71 19.71
N ASP A 605 -16.64 -28.70 18.38
CA ASP A 605 -17.31 -29.61 17.44
C ASP A 605 -16.83 -31.04 17.66
N GLU A 606 -17.72 -31.89 18.15
CA GLU A 606 -17.41 -33.28 18.56
C GLU A 606 -16.77 -34.10 17.42
N LYS A 607 -17.24 -33.92 16.17
CA LYS A 607 -16.71 -34.67 15.03
C LYS A 607 -15.32 -34.21 14.62
N LEU A 608 -15.07 -32.90 14.63
CA LEU A 608 -13.74 -32.36 14.37
C LEU A 608 -12.76 -32.79 15.46
N ILE A 609 -13.17 -32.73 16.72
CA ILE A 609 -12.36 -33.20 17.85
C ILE A 609 -12.04 -34.69 17.67
N GLN A 610 -13.04 -35.53 17.41
CA GLN A 610 -12.85 -36.97 17.19
C GLN A 610 -11.88 -37.30 16.05
N ILE A 611 -11.92 -36.56 14.94
CA ILE A 611 -10.98 -36.71 13.82
C ILE A 611 -9.54 -36.44 14.27
N PHE A 612 -9.34 -35.41 15.07
CA PHE A 612 -8.00 -35.05 15.53
C PHE A 612 -7.48 -35.98 16.64
N GLU A 613 -8.36 -36.43 17.53
CA GLU A 613 -8.02 -37.42 18.58
C GLU A 613 -7.64 -38.78 17.96
N SER A 614 -8.36 -39.22 16.92
CA SER A 614 -8.06 -40.48 16.25
C SER A 614 -6.80 -40.43 15.36
N GLY A 615 -6.20 -39.24 15.19
CA GLY A 615 -5.01 -39.05 14.35
C GLY A 615 -5.29 -39.15 12.83
N GLU A 616 -6.54 -39.12 12.43
CA GLU A 616 -6.95 -39.19 11.03
C GLU A 616 -6.57 -37.93 10.24
N ASP A 617 -6.40 -38.10 8.93
CA ASP A 617 -6.25 -36.94 8.03
C ASP A 617 -7.58 -36.21 7.86
N VAL A 618 -7.69 -34.98 8.40
CA VAL A 618 -8.94 -34.22 8.39
C VAL A 618 -9.46 -33.96 6.98
N HIS A 619 -8.60 -33.82 5.98
CA HIS A 619 -9.03 -33.58 4.61
C HIS A 619 -9.62 -34.85 3.98
N THR A 620 -9.08 -36.02 4.31
CA THR A 620 -9.64 -37.31 3.90
C THR A 620 -10.98 -37.57 4.58
N SER A 621 -11.08 -37.34 5.89
CA SER A 621 -12.32 -37.52 6.65
C SER A 621 -13.43 -36.58 6.15
N VAL A 622 -13.10 -35.29 5.89
CA VAL A 622 -14.05 -34.34 5.30
C VAL A 622 -14.46 -34.75 3.89
N ALA A 623 -13.50 -35.19 3.05
CA ALA A 623 -13.83 -35.71 1.72
C ALA A 623 -14.82 -36.88 1.79
N SER A 624 -14.58 -37.84 2.66
CA SER A 624 -15.50 -38.97 2.88
C SER A 624 -16.92 -38.51 3.20
N TYR A 625 -17.07 -37.50 4.09
CA TYR A 625 -18.38 -36.96 4.43
C TYR A 625 -19.05 -36.17 3.30
N VAL A 626 -18.29 -35.30 2.62
CA VAL A 626 -18.83 -34.39 1.59
C VAL A 626 -19.20 -35.15 0.32
N PHE A 627 -18.40 -36.17 -0.07
CA PHE A 627 -18.66 -36.98 -1.27
C PHE A 627 -19.46 -38.25 -0.98
N GLY A 628 -19.75 -38.57 0.28
CA GLY A 628 -20.53 -39.72 0.66
C GLY A 628 -19.85 -41.07 0.34
N VAL A 629 -18.51 -41.12 0.38
CA VAL A 629 -17.70 -42.31 0.08
C VAL A 629 -16.93 -42.77 1.32
N SER A 630 -16.55 -44.05 1.37
CA SER A 630 -15.65 -44.51 2.45
C SER A 630 -14.25 -43.88 2.32
N LYS A 631 -13.52 -43.76 3.45
CA LYS A 631 -12.19 -43.10 3.48
C LYS A 631 -11.18 -43.72 2.51
N GLU A 632 -11.23 -45.02 2.33
CA GLU A 632 -10.38 -45.80 1.42
C GLU A 632 -10.65 -45.47 -0.06
N LYS A 633 -11.83 -44.95 -0.36
CA LYS A 633 -12.24 -44.55 -1.73
C LYS A 633 -11.99 -43.07 -2.01
N VAL A 634 -11.49 -42.32 -1.04
CA VAL A 634 -11.14 -40.92 -1.25
C VAL A 634 -9.90 -40.81 -2.12
N ASP A 635 -10.03 -40.30 -3.31
CA ASP A 635 -8.92 -40.05 -4.21
C ASP A 635 -8.21 -38.71 -3.94
N LYS A 636 -7.11 -38.46 -4.65
CA LYS A 636 -6.31 -37.23 -4.49
C LYS A 636 -7.10 -35.96 -4.81
N GLU A 637 -8.01 -36.03 -5.78
CA GLU A 637 -8.82 -34.87 -6.18
C GLU A 637 -9.91 -34.57 -5.16
N MET A 638 -10.62 -35.56 -4.66
CA MET A 638 -11.59 -35.39 -3.56
C MET A 638 -10.92 -34.82 -2.32
N ARG A 639 -9.73 -35.32 -1.97
CA ARG A 639 -8.94 -34.78 -0.84
C ARG A 639 -8.52 -33.33 -1.08
N ARG A 640 -8.09 -32.98 -2.31
CA ARG A 640 -7.77 -31.60 -2.70
C ARG A 640 -8.98 -30.67 -2.58
N GLN A 641 -10.14 -31.12 -3.05
CA GLN A 641 -11.38 -30.36 -2.96
C GLN A 641 -11.82 -30.18 -1.50
N ALA A 642 -11.73 -31.21 -0.67
CA ALA A 642 -12.01 -31.11 0.76
C ALA A 642 -11.07 -30.13 1.48
N LYS A 643 -9.79 -30.08 1.07
CA LYS A 643 -8.84 -29.06 1.57
C LYS A 643 -9.32 -27.65 1.21
N VAL A 644 -9.79 -27.41 -0.02
CA VAL A 644 -10.35 -26.13 -0.45
C VAL A 644 -11.60 -25.77 0.35
N ILE A 645 -12.49 -26.74 0.62
CA ILE A 645 -13.70 -26.54 1.43
C ILE A 645 -13.33 -26.16 2.86
N ASN A 646 -12.45 -26.92 3.52
CA ASN A 646 -12.04 -26.67 4.90
C ASN A 646 -11.47 -25.25 5.09
N PHE A 647 -10.48 -24.88 4.31
CA PHE A 647 -9.89 -23.55 4.40
C PHE A 647 -10.85 -22.45 3.91
N GLY A 648 -11.60 -22.72 2.84
CA GLY A 648 -12.60 -21.78 2.33
C GLY A 648 -13.62 -21.39 3.40
N ILE A 649 -14.13 -22.34 4.15
CA ILE A 649 -15.10 -22.12 5.22
C ILE A 649 -14.48 -21.32 6.37
N LEU A 650 -13.28 -21.70 6.83
CA LEU A 650 -12.59 -20.98 7.91
C LEU A 650 -12.27 -19.52 7.54
N TYR A 651 -12.02 -19.25 6.27
CA TYR A 651 -11.80 -17.89 5.78
C TYR A 651 -13.07 -17.16 5.34
N GLY A 652 -14.25 -17.73 5.63
CA GLY A 652 -15.54 -17.14 5.30
C GLY A 652 -15.81 -17.02 3.80
N MET A 653 -15.30 -17.96 3.00
CA MET A 653 -15.49 -17.98 1.55
C MET A 653 -16.98 -18.20 1.23
N GLY A 654 -17.56 -17.32 0.41
CA GLY A 654 -18.93 -17.48 -0.08
C GLY A 654 -19.04 -18.52 -1.18
N ILE A 655 -20.27 -19.01 -1.43
CA ILE A 655 -20.57 -20.11 -2.36
C ILE A 655 -20.00 -19.89 -3.77
N ASN A 656 -20.08 -18.67 -4.31
CA ASN A 656 -19.56 -18.37 -5.66
C ASN A 656 -18.03 -18.52 -5.75
N ALA A 657 -17.31 -18.12 -4.70
CA ALA A 657 -15.86 -18.28 -4.64
C ALA A 657 -15.50 -19.76 -4.41
N LEU A 658 -16.28 -20.47 -3.61
CA LEU A 658 -16.13 -21.91 -3.41
C LEU A 658 -16.31 -22.68 -4.73
N ALA A 659 -17.38 -22.41 -5.48
CA ALA A 659 -17.62 -23.00 -6.81
C ALA A 659 -16.45 -22.79 -7.76
N LEU A 660 -15.92 -21.56 -7.81
CA LEU A 660 -14.76 -21.24 -8.66
C LEU A 660 -13.50 -22.03 -8.27
N ASN A 661 -13.22 -22.14 -6.96
CA ASN A 661 -12.04 -22.86 -6.47
C ASN A 661 -12.16 -24.39 -6.61
N LEU A 662 -13.38 -24.92 -6.59
CA LEU A 662 -13.65 -26.33 -6.81
C LEU A 662 -13.72 -26.70 -8.31
N GLY A 663 -13.81 -25.70 -9.19
CA GLY A 663 -14.08 -25.93 -10.62
C GLY A 663 -15.48 -26.52 -10.87
N SER A 664 -16.45 -26.26 -9.98
CA SER A 664 -17.82 -26.78 -10.02
C SER A 664 -18.84 -25.69 -10.30
N ASP A 665 -20.08 -26.07 -10.55
CA ASP A 665 -21.20 -25.14 -10.61
C ASP A 665 -21.63 -24.68 -9.20
N ARG A 666 -22.42 -23.61 -9.14
CA ARG A 666 -22.88 -23.03 -7.88
C ARG A 666 -23.76 -23.99 -7.05
N LYS A 667 -24.55 -24.86 -7.72
CA LYS A 667 -25.45 -25.78 -7.04
C LYS A 667 -24.65 -26.85 -6.31
N THR A 668 -23.69 -27.46 -6.97
CA THR A 668 -22.76 -28.44 -6.38
C THR A 668 -21.97 -27.84 -5.21
N ALA A 669 -21.46 -26.62 -5.38
CA ALA A 669 -20.75 -25.93 -4.28
C ALA A 669 -21.67 -25.65 -3.08
N GLN A 670 -22.96 -25.34 -3.32
CA GLN A 670 -23.95 -25.15 -2.25
C GLN A 670 -24.26 -26.47 -1.55
N GLU A 671 -24.38 -27.56 -2.27
CA GLU A 671 -24.60 -28.90 -1.69
C GLU A 671 -23.42 -29.30 -0.80
N PHE A 672 -22.20 -29.12 -1.25
CA PHE A 672 -20.99 -29.38 -0.45
C PHE A 672 -20.93 -28.50 0.82
N TYR A 673 -21.25 -27.21 0.69
CA TYR A 673 -21.29 -26.28 1.80
C TYR A 673 -22.34 -26.72 2.84
N ASN A 674 -23.53 -27.07 2.43
CA ASN A 674 -24.60 -27.51 3.31
C ASN A 674 -24.24 -28.82 4.01
N THR A 675 -23.75 -29.82 3.26
CA THR A 675 -23.31 -31.12 3.81
C THR A 675 -22.18 -30.94 4.83
N TYR A 676 -21.24 -30.03 4.55
CA TYR A 676 -20.16 -29.72 5.51
C TYR A 676 -20.73 -29.23 6.84
N PHE A 677 -21.61 -28.24 6.83
CA PHE A 677 -22.16 -27.68 8.05
C PHE A 677 -23.19 -28.56 8.76
N GLU A 678 -23.86 -29.45 8.02
CA GLU A 678 -24.68 -30.51 8.61
C GLU A 678 -23.81 -31.51 9.41
N LYS A 679 -22.63 -31.84 8.88
CA LYS A 679 -21.70 -32.77 9.54
C LYS A 679 -20.94 -32.12 10.70
N PHE A 680 -20.60 -30.85 10.58
CA PHE A 680 -19.83 -30.06 11.57
C PHE A 680 -20.74 -28.96 12.17
N SER A 681 -21.84 -29.38 12.82
CA SER A 681 -22.86 -28.46 13.36
C SER A 681 -22.35 -27.58 14.51
N GLY A 682 -21.41 -28.09 15.31
CA GLY A 682 -20.74 -27.32 16.35
C GLY A 682 -19.94 -26.15 15.77
N LEU A 683 -19.20 -26.41 14.70
CA LEU A 683 -18.45 -25.35 14.00
C LEU A 683 -19.42 -24.33 13.36
N ALA A 684 -20.51 -24.79 12.71
CA ALA A 684 -21.54 -23.90 12.17
C ALA A 684 -22.09 -22.93 13.24
N SER A 685 -22.53 -23.49 14.38
CA SER A 685 -23.05 -22.70 15.50
C SER A 685 -22.02 -21.72 16.06
N TYR A 686 -20.76 -22.13 16.14
CA TYR A 686 -19.67 -21.27 16.61
C TYR A 686 -19.45 -20.07 15.67
N LEU A 687 -19.41 -20.31 14.35
CA LEU A 687 -19.21 -19.24 13.36
C LEU A 687 -20.35 -18.22 13.36
N ASP A 688 -21.60 -18.67 13.52
CA ASP A 688 -22.75 -17.78 13.62
C ASP A 688 -22.74 -16.98 14.93
N LYS A 689 -22.40 -17.62 16.07
CA LYS A 689 -22.20 -16.93 17.35
C LYS A 689 -21.10 -15.86 17.28
N ILE A 690 -20.01 -16.10 16.53
CA ILE A 690 -18.97 -15.08 16.32
C ILE A 690 -19.56 -13.85 15.62
N LYS A 691 -20.33 -14.02 14.53
CA LYS A 691 -20.95 -12.90 13.81
C LYS A 691 -21.87 -12.10 14.73
N GLU A 692 -22.76 -12.79 15.47
CA GLU A 692 -23.68 -12.15 16.39
C GLU A 692 -22.97 -11.40 17.53
N ASN A 693 -21.99 -12.05 18.17
CA ASN A 693 -21.24 -11.44 19.26
C ASN A 693 -20.42 -10.26 18.76
N THR A 694 -19.79 -10.38 17.57
CA THR A 694 -19.03 -9.28 17.00
C THR A 694 -19.94 -8.09 16.67
N ALA A 695 -21.16 -8.34 16.16
CA ALA A 695 -22.13 -7.28 15.89
C ALA A 695 -22.55 -6.54 17.17
N LYS A 696 -22.63 -7.26 18.31
CA LYS A 696 -22.98 -6.69 19.63
C LYS A 696 -21.81 -5.97 20.29
N LEU A 697 -20.61 -6.56 20.26
CA LEU A 697 -19.43 -6.10 21.01
C LEU A 697 -18.51 -5.19 20.21
N GLY A 698 -18.55 -5.25 18.87
CA GLY A 698 -17.63 -4.54 17.97
C GLY A 698 -16.26 -5.22 17.83
N TYR A 699 -16.01 -6.34 18.49
CA TYR A 699 -14.74 -7.05 18.45
C TYR A 699 -14.91 -8.57 18.60
N THR A 700 -13.87 -9.33 18.22
CA THR A 700 -13.69 -10.75 18.55
C THR A 700 -12.55 -10.94 19.54
N LYS A 701 -12.52 -12.10 20.22
CA LYS A 701 -11.43 -12.51 21.11
C LYS A 701 -10.77 -13.81 20.61
N THR A 702 -9.44 -13.91 20.74
CA THR A 702 -8.73 -15.20 20.61
C THR A 702 -8.96 -16.06 21.83
N PHE A 703 -8.47 -17.28 21.81
CA PHE A 703 -8.47 -18.20 22.98
C PHE A 703 -7.81 -17.56 24.21
N PHE A 704 -6.76 -16.78 24.02
CA PHE A 704 -6.01 -16.12 25.08
C PHE A 704 -6.52 -14.73 25.44
N GLY A 705 -7.55 -14.21 24.73
CA GLY A 705 -8.19 -12.94 25.05
C GLY A 705 -7.76 -11.75 24.16
N ARG A 706 -6.87 -11.93 23.18
CA ARG A 706 -6.51 -10.87 22.22
C ARG A 706 -7.77 -10.36 21.50
N ARG A 707 -7.97 -9.05 21.46
CA ARG A 707 -9.12 -8.43 20.81
C ARG A 707 -8.76 -7.93 19.40
N ARG A 708 -9.68 -8.15 18.45
CA ARG A 708 -9.67 -7.50 17.14
C ARG A 708 -10.98 -6.78 16.90
N TYR A 709 -10.90 -5.50 16.54
CA TYR A 709 -12.06 -4.61 16.36
C TYR A 709 -12.53 -4.57 14.91
N PHE A 710 -13.87 -4.37 14.69
CA PHE A 710 -14.50 -4.40 13.37
C PHE A 710 -15.48 -3.23 13.21
N GLU A 711 -15.01 -2.12 12.66
CA GLU A 711 -15.84 -0.92 12.47
C GLU A 711 -17.00 -1.14 11.49
N GLY A 712 -16.81 -1.98 10.45
CA GLY A 712 -17.81 -2.26 9.42
C GLY A 712 -18.86 -3.34 9.76
N ILE A 713 -18.82 -3.97 10.96
CA ILE A 713 -19.66 -5.13 11.28
C ILE A 713 -21.16 -4.82 11.29
N ASN A 714 -21.53 -3.60 11.68
CA ASN A 714 -22.90 -3.09 11.73
C ASN A 714 -23.24 -2.19 10.53
N SER A 715 -22.43 -2.19 9.46
CA SER A 715 -22.68 -1.39 8.28
C SER A 715 -24.01 -1.76 7.62
N LYS A 716 -24.74 -0.76 7.16
CA LYS A 716 -25.96 -0.94 6.35
C LYS A 716 -25.65 -1.40 4.93
N LEU A 717 -24.42 -1.26 4.47
CA LEU A 717 -23.96 -1.71 3.16
C LEU A 717 -23.66 -3.22 3.21
N PRO A 718 -24.40 -4.07 2.47
CA PRO A 718 -24.28 -5.52 2.60
C PRO A 718 -22.88 -6.05 2.31
N PHE A 719 -22.13 -5.43 1.38
CA PHE A 719 -20.79 -5.88 1.01
C PHE A 719 -19.75 -5.55 2.10
N ILE A 720 -19.87 -4.39 2.80
CA ILE A 720 -19.00 -4.02 3.93
C ILE A 720 -19.28 -4.94 5.12
N LYS A 721 -20.57 -5.13 5.44
CA LYS A 721 -20.97 -6.04 6.51
C LYS A 721 -20.47 -7.46 6.26
N ALA A 722 -20.69 -8.00 5.04
CA ALA A 722 -20.23 -9.34 4.68
C ALA A 722 -18.69 -9.46 4.70
N ALA A 723 -17.94 -8.40 4.35
CA ALA A 723 -16.49 -8.39 4.47
C ALA A 723 -16.05 -8.40 5.94
N ALA A 724 -16.68 -7.59 6.80
CA ALA A 724 -16.40 -7.58 8.24
C ALA A 724 -16.75 -8.92 8.90
N GLU A 725 -17.88 -9.54 8.55
CA GLU A 725 -18.28 -10.87 9.05
C GLU A 725 -17.27 -11.96 8.67
N ARG A 726 -16.77 -11.97 7.42
CA ARG A 726 -15.69 -12.91 7.01
C ARG A 726 -14.43 -12.72 7.82
N MET A 727 -14.00 -11.47 8.03
CA MET A 727 -12.83 -11.18 8.85
C MET A 727 -13.05 -11.54 10.31
N ALA A 728 -14.26 -11.34 10.86
CA ALA A 728 -14.63 -11.68 12.22
C ALA A 728 -14.58 -13.19 12.48
N ILE A 729 -15.04 -14.00 11.53
CA ILE A 729 -14.97 -15.46 11.58
C ILE A 729 -13.52 -15.95 11.70
N ASN A 730 -12.63 -15.41 10.88
CA ASN A 730 -11.25 -15.86 10.81
C ASN A 730 -10.37 -15.33 11.98
N ALA A 731 -10.67 -14.16 12.51
CA ALA A 731 -9.82 -13.48 13.48
C ALA A 731 -9.51 -14.27 14.76
N PRO A 732 -10.47 -14.95 15.44
CA PRO A 732 -10.18 -15.75 16.62
C PRO A 732 -9.24 -16.93 16.32
N ILE A 733 -9.41 -17.59 15.18
CA ILE A 733 -8.64 -18.75 14.78
C ILE A 733 -7.20 -18.33 14.43
N GLN A 734 -7.06 -17.37 13.54
CA GLN A 734 -5.75 -16.87 13.09
C GLN A 734 -4.98 -16.20 14.25
N GLY A 735 -5.69 -15.44 15.09
CA GLY A 735 -5.07 -14.78 16.23
C GLY A 735 -4.59 -15.77 17.28
N THR A 736 -5.39 -16.82 17.56
CA THR A 736 -4.96 -17.89 18.49
C THR A 736 -3.74 -18.63 17.97
N SER A 737 -3.66 -18.90 16.64
CA SER A 737 -2.46 -19.47 16.01
C SER A 737 -1.24 -18.58 16.22
N ALA A 738 -1.38 -17.27 16.02
CA ALA A 738 -0.29 -16.31 16.23
C ALA A 738 0.16 -16.26 17.71
N ASP A 739 -0.77 -16.32 18.65
CA ASP A 739 -0.48 -16.35 20.08
C ASP A 739 0.31 -17.63 20.44
N ILE A 740 -0.12 -18.80 19.95
CA ILE A 740 0.55 -20.09 20.17
C ILE A 740 2.00 -20.04 19.64
N ILE A 741 2.21 -19.54 18.43
CA ILE A 741 3.54 -19.44 17.82
C ILE A 741 4.45 -18.56 18.66
N LYS A 742 3.99 -17.40 19.11
CA LYS A 742 4.76 -16.48 19.95
C LYS A 742 5.10 -17.10 21.30
N MET A 743 4.14 -17.75 21.93
CA MET A 743 4.40 -18.49 23.19
C MET A 743 5.41 -19.62 22.98
N ALA A 744 5.34 -20.34 21.85
CA ALA A 744 6.33 -21.36 21.50
C ALA A 744 7.73 -20.76 21.34
N MET A 745 7.85 -19.65 20.59
CA MET A 745 9.13 -18.94 20.42
C MET A 745 9.74 -18.58 21.78
N LYS A 746 8.95 -18.04 22.70
CA LYS A 746 9.41 -17.66 24.04
C LYS A 746 9.84 -18.88 24.85
N LYS A 747 9.00 -19.94 24.90
CA LYS A 747 9.33 -21.16 25.66
C LYS A 747 10.61 -21.85 25.13
N VAL A 748 10.81 -21.83 23.81
CA VAL A 748 12.05 -22.38 23.21
C VAL A 748 13.25 -21.49 23.53
N ASP A 749 13.09 -20.16 23.51
CA ASP A 749 14.17 -19.24 23.92
C ASP A 749 14.57 -19.47 25.40
N ASP A 750 13.59 -19.66 26.30
CA ASP A 750 13.84 -19.99 27.71
C ASP A 750 14.58 -21.32 27.86
N PHE A 751 14.20 -22.33 27.07
CA PHE A 751 14.91 -23.60 27.03
C PHE A 751 16.38 -23.43 26.59
N ILE A 752 16.63 -22.64 25.54
CA ILE A 752 17.97 -22.34 25.04
C ILE A 752 18.80 -21.66 26.13
N LEU A 753 18.29 -20.65 26.81
CA LEU A 753 18.96 -19.90 27.85
C LEU A 753 19.25 -20.77 29.08
N THR A 754 18.25 -21.53 29.55
CA THR A 754 18.37 -22.39 30.73
C THR A 754 19.44 -23.47 30.55
N ASN A 755 19.58 -24.01 29.33
CA ASN A 755 20.53 -25.04 29.00
C ASN A 755 21.87 -24.52 28.44
N LYS A 756 22.07 -23.18 28.41
CA LYS A 756 23.28 -22.53 27.90
C LYS A 756 23.61 -22.91 26.46
N LEU A 757 22.59 -22.93 25.62
CA LEU A 757 22.68 -23.32 24.21
C LEU A 757 22.75 -22.11 23.23
N GLU A 758 22.90 -20.87 23.73
CA GLU A 758 22.84 -19.61 22.94
C GLU A 758 23.91 -19.53 21.84
N LYS A 759 25.01 -20.34 21.95
CA LYS A 759 26.05 -20.41 20.92
C LYS A 759 25.86 -21.56 19.93
N LYS A 760 24.85 -22.42 20.13
CA LYS A 760 24.59 -23.62 19.34
C LYS A 760 23.20 -23.69 18.70
N VAL A 761 22.26 -22.84 19.16
CA VAL A 761 20.86 -22.86 18.70
C VAL A 761 20.40 -21.44 18.49
N TYR A 762 19.97 -21.10 17.28
CA TYR A 762 19.51 -19.75 16.92
C TYR A 762 18.20 -19.84 16.14
N LEU A 763 17.15 -19.17 16.62
CA LEU A 763 15.97 -18.92 15.81
C LEU A 763 16.32 -17.85 14.75
N ILE A 764 16.14 -18.15 13.48
CA ILE A 764 16.52 -17.25 12.38
C ILE A 764 15.32 -16.72 11.58
N LEU A 765 14.24 -17.50 11.45
CA LEU A 765 13.05 -17.10 10.70
C LEU A 765 11.77 -17.61 11.36
N GLN A 766 10.73 -16.80 11.29
CA GLN A 766 9.34 -17.19 11.53
C GLN A 766 8.54 -16.89 10.26
N ILE A 767 7.91 -17.92 9.68
CA ILE A 767 7.19 -17.81 8.41
C ILE A 767 5.86 -18.55 8.53
N HIS A 768 4.74 -17.81 8.50
CA HIS A 768 3.41 -18.37 8.72
C HIS A 768 3.33 -19.18 10.02
N ASP A 769 3.23 -20.50 9.92
CA ASP A 769 3.12 -21.44 11.05
C ASP A 769 4.43 -22.21 11.28
N GLU A 770 5.54 -21.78 10.67
CA GLU A 770 6.85 -22.42 10.66
C GLU A 770 7.89 -21.58 11.43
N LEU A 771 8.70 -22.25 12.28
CA LEU A 771 9.89 -21.70 12.91
C LEU A 771 11.13 -22.38 12.35
N ILE A 772 12.15 -21.60 11.93
CA ILE A 772 13.38 -22.12 11.37
C ILE A 772 14.56 -21.74 12.28
N TYR A 773 15.29 -22.74 12.69
CA TYR A 773 16.47 -22.61 13.56
C TYR A 773 17.75 -23.01 12.82
N GLU A 774 18.87 -22.37 13.17
CA GLU A 774 20.22 -22.90 12.98
C GLU A 774 20.59 -23.69 14.22
N ILE A 775 20.90 -24.98 14.10
CA ILE A 775 21.28 -25.86 15.22
C ILE A 775 22.62 -26.52 14.91
N ALA A 776 23.55 -26.55 15.88
CA ALA A 776 24.84 -27.18 15.72
C ALA A 776 24.70 -28.72 15.52
N ASP A 777 25.53 -29.29 14.62
CA ASP A 777 25.44 -30.67 14.18
C ASP A 777 25.50 -31.68 15.32
N ASP A 778 26.30 -31.37 16.38
CA ASP A 778 26.55 -32.27 17.53
C ASP A 778 25.33 -32.43 18.45
N ILE A 779 24.32 -31.55 18.36
CA ILE A 779 23.15 -31.58 19.27
C ILE A 779 21.81 -31.58 18.52
N ILE A 780 21.80 -31.63 17.19
CA ILE A 780 20.62 -31.40 16.40
C ILE A 780 19.46 -32.37 16.71
N ASP A 781 19.75 -33.65 16.89
CA ASP A 781 18.71 -34.68 17.11
C ASP A 781 18.03 -34.49 18.47
N GLU A 782 18.82 -34.27 19.52
CA GLU A 782 18.33 -34.08 20.89
C GLU A 782 17.53 -32.80 21.01
N VAL A 783 18.12 -31.68 20.52
CA VAL A 783 17.52 -30.36 20.62
C VAL A 783 16.26 -30.26 19.76
N SER A 784 16.25 -30.81 18.54
CA SER A 784 15.08 -30.81 17.68
C SER A 784 13.91 -31.55 18.29
N LYS A 785 14.16 -32.71 18.96
CA LYS A 785 13.12 -33.43 19.69
C LYS A 785 12.54 -32.56 20.80
N LYS A 786 13.40 -31.86 21.55
CA LYS A 786 12.95 -31.00 22.67
C LYS A 786 12.20 -29.78 22.20
N ILE A 787 12.64 -29.10 21.13
CA ILE A 787 11.91 -27.97 20.52
C ILE A 787 10.52 -28.42 20.07
N LYS A 788 10.42 -29.57 19.38
CA LYS A 788 9.16 -30.16 18.97
C LYS A 788 8.22 -30.40 20.15
N GLU A 789 8.69 -30.97 21.25
CA GLU A 789 7.92 -31.19 22.48
C GLU A 789 7.42 -29.87 23.05
N ILE A 790 8.29 -28.86 23.18
CA ILE A 790 7.94 -27.53 23.67
C ILE A 790 6.85 -26.88 22.81
N MET A 791 6.98 -26.94 21.47
CA MET A 791 6.01 -26.37 20.56
C MET A 791 4.65 -27.06 20.65
N GLN A 792 4.61 -28.36 20.88
CA GLN A 792 3.38 -29.15 21.04
C GLN A 792 2.70 -28.91 22.39
N ASP A 793 3.46 -28.57 23.43
CA ASP A 793 2.99 -28.37 24.81
C ASP A 793 2.68 -26.87 25.15
N VAL A 794 2.45 -26.06 24.14
CA VAL A 794 2.08 -24.63 24.35
C VAL A 794 0.68 -24.50 24.92
N LEU A 795 -0.25 -25.32 24.44
CA LEU A 795 -1.64 -25.34 24.88
C LEU A 795 -1.89 -26.61 25.71
N PRO A 796 -2.25 -26.47 27.01
CA PRO A 796 -2.54 -27.64 27.85
C PRO A 796 -3.71 -28.47 27.29
N ILE A 797 -3.54 -29.78 27.31
CA ILE A 797 -4.50 -30.72 26.70
C ILE A 797 -5.89 -30.64 27.34
N GLU A 798 -5.96 -30.31 28.63
CA GLU A 798 -7.21 -30.17 29.38
C GLU A 798 -8.04 -28.97 28.89
N LYS A 799 -7.36 -27.97 28.30
CA LYS A 799 -8.00 -26.77 27.73
C LYS A 799 -8.30 -26.93 26.25
N SER A 800 -7.83 -28.00 25.60
CA SER A 800 -7.97 -28.24 24.15
C SER A 800 -9.00 -29.31 23.79
N TYR A 801 -9.81 -29.76 24.74
CA TYR A 801 -10.77 -30.87 24.55
C TYR A 801 -10.08 -32.15 23.99
N GLY A 802 -8.84 -32.43 24.39
CA GLY A 802 -8.09 -33.58 23.88
C GLY A 802 -7.43 -33.38 22.52
N VAL A 803 -7.67 -32.26 21.83
CA VAL A 803 -7.03 -31.96 20.53
C VAL A 803 -5.58 -31.59 20.74
N SER A 804 -4.66 -32.47 20.35
CA SER A 804 -3.22 -32.20 20.41
C SER A 804 -2.76 -31.21 19.35
N ILE A 805 -1.89 -30.28 19.70
CA ILE A 805 -1.16 -29.47 18.73
C ILE A 805 0.05 -30.29 18.22
N ILE A 806 0.12 -30.52 16.92
CA ILE A 806 1.17 -31.36 16.31
C ILE A 806 2.14 -30.52 15.51
N THR A 807 3.43 -30.77 15.69
CA THR A 807 4.52 -30.12 14.96
C THR A 807 5.28 -31.16 14.15
N ASN A 808 5.45 -30.95 12.86
CA ASN A 808 6.36 -31.67 11.98
C ASN A 808 7.72 -31.00 12.03
N PHE A 809 8.81 -31.75 11.85
CA PHE A 809 10.12 -31.15 11.72
C PHE A 809 10.92 -31.78 10.60
N SER A 810 11.83 -31.02 10.02
CA SER A 810 12.77 -31.46 9.01
C SER A 810 14.08 -30.72 9.18
N THR A 811 15.18 -31.35 8.74
CA THR A 811 16.52 -30.77 8.80
C THR A 811 17.19 -30.80 7.44
N GLY A 812 18.05 -29.83 7.16
CA GLY A 812 18.76 -29.73 5.87
C GLY A 812 19.90 -28.73 5.90
N GLU A 813 20.71 -28.75 4.86
CA GLU A 813 21.80 -27.78 4.66
C GLU A 813 21.31 -26.42 4.14
N ASP A 814 20.14 -26.37 3.53
CA ASP A 814 19.48 -25.18 3.01
C ASP A 814 17.97 -25.24 3.22
N TRP A 815 17.32 -24.08 3.15
CA TRP A 815 15.86 -24.02 3.34
C TRP A 815 15.07 -24.70 2.21
N GLY A 816 15.65 -24.84 1.02
CA GLY A 816 14.97 -25.51 -0.11
C GLY A 816 14.89 -27.03 0.07
N THR A 817 15.75 -27.62 0.91
CA THR A 817 15.78 -29.06 1.21
C THR A 817 14.95 -29.44 2.45
N LEU A 818 14.45 -28.45 3.20
CA LEU A 818 13.56 -28.66 4.34
C LEU A 818 12.17 -29.07 3.84
N LYS A 819 11.95 -30.37 3.59
CA LYS A 819 10.63 -31.09 3.52
C LYS A 819 10.79 -32.54 3.11
#